data_9366b1188afca4f727590e780c3667a3
#
_entry.id   9366b1188afca4f727590e780c3667a3
#
_cell.length_a   1.000
_cell.length_b   1.000
_cell.length_c   1.000
_cell.angle_alpha   90.00
_cell.angle_beta   90.00
_cell.angle_gamma   90.00
#
_symmetry.space_group_name_H-M   'P 1'
#
loop_
_entity.id
_entity.type
_entity.pdbx_description
1 polymer ?
#
loop_
_entity_poly.entity_id
_entity_poly.type
_entity_poly.pdbx_seq_one_letter_code
_entity_poly.pdbx_strand_id
1 'polypeptide(L)'
;MRFCYSTTEHDVKVSVEVNGKPMDSYSLEATNNIYSFRRSRFGMIVDLQKGDNCIIIRYENKPFYLDYLELAAYEPYNETKCVDYSASYCQIQNMGTKNYVSIDTLKSNIWKPIELHKHYADDWTLNLRLDYLGYSIWRISPKYVVDLCLEDRWVSLDTLQTVSVSQPVDPNNGDYHQKWVIIPIENGMCKIMNKLTGLFWESTVDKETGKEILIQNIYSGKATQKWKITKHGNNPYAKDFYKIGSVISEGLRVTDAMKQFEFIANRGGITPTLSSICKYRTGKCQDEASYTIALSRYLGIPTAIDFVPHWGNRPNDHVWSVVILPNGKSTPFYMGFAPGDTAQYAHSYLKPKIFRRKFELNRKIVDDLNGEKSVPKLFQIPTFIDVTDEYYETTDVKRDIPKEYRDHHVAYICVSDREHWVPVHYGKISWGSATFKSMGRNILYIVGVWKDDHIVTIGNPFIIKADGSIRDIVCDKKKKQTLNLNRKYPFFAKFDGFNNRMGLGRFQGSNKEDFSKEHTFFTHEGATEGCWLEKKLEPSNQTYKYLRYIGWNGSYCNVNEIEFYNSMGEKLVGKVIGTQGTDKHTKETVFDGDVLTGFNGISPDGHWVGLELPKPSDVAKIRYMPRNDGNSVAVGDKYQLLMYDNGKWKTLAWRRANDNRLVFKNMPAGGLYLLKDRTKGKEERIFTYENGEQVWW
;
A
#
# COMPACT_ATOMS: atom_id res chain seq x y z
N MET A 1 4.73 -27.91 15.23
CA MET A 1 3.59 -28.83 14.99
C MET A 1 2.51 -28.11 14.24
N ARG A 2 1.87 -28.75 13.28
CA ARG A 2 0.71 -28.27 12.51
C ARG A 2 -0.33 -29.36 12.38
N PHE A 3 -1.57 -28.90 12.13
CA PHE A 3 -2.71 -29.79 11.87
C PHE A 3 -3.00 -29.84 10.38
N CYS A 4 -3.27 -31.02 9.83
CA CYS A 4 -4.02 -31.20 8.62
C CYS A 4 -5.45 -31.58 9.01
N TYR A 5 -6.39 -30.69 8.70
CA TYR A 5 -7.76 -30.77 9.23
C TYR A 5 -8.80 -30.34 8.22
N SER A 6 -10.05 -30.71 8.47
CA SER A 6 -11.21 -30.10 7.80
C SER A 6 -12.30 -29.78 8.80
N THR A 7 -13.03 -28.69 8.55
CA THR A 7 -14.22 -28.26 9.29
C THR A 7 -15.04 -27.29 8.46
N THR A 8 -16.36 -27.38 8.52
CA THR A 8 -17.27 -26.39 7.93
C THR A 8 -17.60 -25.26 8.89
N GLU A 9 -17.17 -25.40 10.14
CA GLU A 9 -17.45 -24.45 11.21
C GLU A 9 -16.41 -23.31 11.25
N HIS A 10 -16.89 -22.09 11.47
CA HIS A 10 -16.03 -20.94 11.71
C HIS A 10 -15.63 -20.86 13.19
N ASP A 11 -14.43 -20.34 13.47
CA ASP A 11 -13.89 -20.12 14.80
C ASP A 11 -13.84 -21.39 15.70
N VAL A 12 -13.40 -22.50 15.11
CA VAL A 12 -13.15 -23.74 15.87
C VAL A 12 -11.94 -23.52 16.76
N LYS A 13 -12.15 -23.55 18.07
CA LYS A 13 -11.05 -23.45 19.06
C LYS A 13 -10.55 -24.82 19.47
N VAL A 14 -9.23 -24.94 19.47
CA VAL A 14 -8.51 -26.16 19.79
C VAL A 14 -7.48 -25.86 20.87
N SER A 15 -7.51 -26.61 21.97
CA SER A 15 -6.45 -26.64 22.96
C SER A 15 -5.54 -27.85 22.76
N VAL A 16 -4.26 -27.66 23.02
CA VAL A 16 -3.24 -28.67 22.90
C VAL A 16 -2.49 -28.83 24.21
N GLU A 17 -2.25 -30.05 24.59
CA GLU A 17 -1.43 -30.41 25.74
C GLU A 17 -0.33 -31.38 25.26
N VAL A 18 0.89 -31.13 25.66
CA VAL A 18 2.05 -31.98 25.30
C VAL A 18 2.71 -32.47 26.58
N ASN A 19 2.74 -33.79 26.78
CA ASN A 19 3.32 -34.42 27.97
C ASN A 19 2.78 -33.85 29.31
N GLY A 20 1.46 -33.60 29.38
CA GLY A 20 0.80 -33.03 30.57
C GLY A 20 0.95 -31.49 30.71
N LYS A 21 1.63 -30.82 29.78
CA LYS A 21 1.84 -29.37 29.81
C LYS A 21 0.90 -28.71 28.81
N PRO A 22 0.01 -27.80 29.24
CA PRO A 22 -0.88 -27.09 28.34
C PRO A 22 -0.09 -26.12 27.46
N MET A 23 -0.47 -26.06 26.19
CA MET A 23 0.03 -25.13 25.18
C MET A 23 -1.03 -24.05 24.91
N ASP A 24 -0.67 -23.04 24.12
CA ASP A 24 -1.63 -22.00 23.72
C ASP A 24 -2.81 -22.59 22.93
N SER A 25 -3.99 -21.97 23.09
CA SER A 25 -5.18 -22.33 22.31
C SER A 25 -5.08 -21.86 20.87
N TYR A 26 -5.75 -22.56 19.97
CA TYR A 26 -5.65 -22.39 18.54
C TYR A 26 -7.02 -22.18 17.91
N SER A 27 -7.13 -21.28 16.95
CA SER A 27 -8.34 -21.14 16.13
C SER A 27 -8.11 -21.73 14.74
N LEU A 28 -8.99 -22.67 14.35
CA LEU A 28 -9.01 -23.26 13.02
C LEU A 28 -10.05 -22.56 12.15
N GLU A 29 -9.69 -22.23 10.94
CA GLU A 29 -10.57 -21.62 9.96
C GLU A 29 -11.41 -22.68 9.24
N ALA A 30 -12.63 -22.32 8.83
CA ALA A 30 -13.48 -23.23 8.05
C ALA A 30 -12.80 -23.65 6.74
N THR A 31 -13.04 -24.90 6.36
CA THR A 31 -12.71 -25.45 5.04
C THR A 31 -13.98 -25.46 4.16
N ASN A 32 -13.82 -25.65 2.84
CA ASN A 32 -14.96 -25.62 1.92
C ASN A 32 -16.01 -26.68 2.20
N ASN A 33 -15.59 -27.82 2.70
CA ASN A 33 -16.45 -28.93 3.13
C ASN A 33 -15.65 -29.91 4.01
N ILE A 34 -16.33 -30.90 4.61
CA ILE A 34 -15.72 -31.90 5.50
C ILE A 34 -14.71 -32.84 4.84
N TYR A 35 -14.66 -32.88 3.51
CA TYR A 35 -13.72 -33.69 2.73
C TYR A 35 -12.52 -32.88 2.21
N SER A 36 -12.54 -31.55 2.43
CA SER A 36 -11.47 -30.64 2.02
C SER A 36 -10.51 -30.43 3.19
N PHE A 37 -9.52 -31.30 3.32
CA PHE A 37 -8.49 -31.19 4.34
C PHE A 37 -7.46 -30.12 3.95
N ARG A 38 -7.05 -29.33 4.92
CA ARG A 38 -6.00 -28.33 4.75
C ARG A 38 -5.05 -28.33 5.95
N ARG A 39 -3.82 -27.88 5.72
CA ARG A 39 -2.86 -27.62 6.82
C ARG A 39 -3.28 -26.37 7.60
N SER A 40 -3.14 -26.41 8.91
CA SER A 40 -3.37 -25.22 9.74
C SER A 40 -2.42 -24.10 9.32
N ARG A 41 -2.96 -22.89 9.23
CA ARG A 41 -2.24 -21.69 8.85
C ARG A 41 -1.09 -21.39 9.82
N PHE A 42 -1.27 -21.75 11.06
CA PHE A 42 -0.33 -21.53 12.15
C PHE A 42 0.37 -22.83 12.53
N GLY A 43 1.66 -22.76 12.85
CA GLY A 43 2.41 -23.81 13.53
C GLY A 43 2.54 -23.48 15.02
N MET A 44 2.50 -24.49 15.84
CA MET A 44 2.73 -24.39 17.28
C MET A 44 4.14 -24.94 17.60
N ILE A 45 4.92 -24.22 18.41
CA ILE A 45 6.19 -24.75 18.92
C ILE A 45 5.87 -25.66 20.08
N VAL A 46 6.32 -26.91 20.00
CA VAL A 46 6.12 -27.94 21.03
C VAL A 46 7.46 -28.53 21.45
N ASP A 47 7.67 -28.70 22.73
CA ASP A 47 8.85 -29.37 23.27
C ASP A 47 8.57 -30.86 23.37
N LEU A 48 9.23 -31.64 22.50
CA LEU A 48 9.15 -33.09 22.49
C LEU A 48 10.40 -33.69 23.16
N GLN A 49 10.16 -34.70 23.98
CA GLN A 49 11.20 -35.47 24.62
C GLN A 49 11.74 -36.56 23.68
N LYS A 50 12.95 -37.06 23.92
CA LYS A 50 13.46 -38.22 23.25
C LYS A 50 12.66 -39.47 23.71
N GLY A 51 12.01 -40.18 22.81
CA GLY A 51 11.12 -41.29 23.08
C GLY A 51 9.66 -40.96 22.87
N ASP A 52 8.79 -41.59 23.64
CA ASP A 52 7.35 -41.41 23.51
C ASP A 52 6.88 -40.07 24.03
N ASN A 53 5.99 -39.42 23.27
CA ASN A 53 5.37 -38.16 23.64
C ASN A 53 3.86 -38.31 23.53
N CYS A 54 3.15 -37.78 24.55
CA CYS A 54 1.70 -37.71 24.57
C CYS A 54 1.26 -36.32 24.11
N ILE A 55 0.53 -36.24 23.00
CA ILE A 55 -0.06 -34.99 22.49
C ILE A 55 -1.57 -35.16 22.57
N ILE A 56 -2.20 -34.34 23.42
CA ILE A 56 -3.65 -34.33 23.58
C ILE A 56 -4.20 -33.09 22.88
N ILE A 57 -5.14 -33.30 21.98
CA ILE A 57 -5.81 -32.25 21.21
C ILE A 57 -7.29 -32.29 21.59
N ARG A 58 -7.82 -31.18 22.07
CA ARG A 58 -9.23 -31.04 22.43
C ARG A 58 -9.85 -29.89 21.65
N TYR A 59 -11.04 -30.10 21.12
CA TYR A 59 -11.86 -28.98 20.64
C TYR A 59 -12.57 -28.35 21.86
N GLU A 60 -12.63 -27.02 21.88
CA GLU A 60 -13.22 -26.29 22.99
C GLU A 60 -14.69 -25.93 22.73
N ASN A 61 -15.05 -25.66 21.48
CA ASN A 61 -16.37 -25.14 21.13
C ASN A 61 -17.08 -25.93 20.02
N LYS A 62 -16.37 -26.34 18.98
CA LYS A 62 -16.95 -26.98 17.79
C LYS A 62 -16.05 -28.11 17.28
N PRO A 63 -16.61 -29.21 16.74
CA PRO A 63 -15.84 -30.34 16.24
C PRO A 63 -15.12 -30.01 14.92
N PHE A 64 -14.04 -30.73 14.66
CA PHE A 64 -13.32 -30.75 13.40
C PHE A 64 -12.79 -32.16 13.11
N TYR A 65 -12.43 -32.41 11.84
CA TYR A 65 -11.81 -33.64 11.43
C TYR A 65 -10.31 -33.45 11.34
N LEU A 66 -9.53 -34.28 11.98
CA LEU A 66 -8.08 -34.30 11.94
C LEU A 66 -7.61 -35.44 11.06
N ASP A 67 -6.79 -35.14 10.04
CA ASP A 67 -6.17 -36.12 9.16
C ASP A 67 -4.81 -36.55 9.72
N TYR A 68 -3.89 -35.60 9.88
CA TYR A 68 -2.58 -35.87 10.47
C TYR A 68 -2.01 -34.65 11.18
N LEU A 69 -0.98 -34.91 11.99
CA LEU A 69 -0.11 -33.90 12.58
C LEU A 69 1.22 -33.89 11.84
N GLU A 70 1.65 -32.71 11.46
CA GLU A 70 2.96 -32.47 10.87
C GLU A 70 3.91 -31.95 11.96
N LEU A 71 5.02 -32.64 12.19
CA LEU A 71 6.07 -32.24 13.12
C LEU A 71 7.32 -31.89 12.34
N ALA A 72 7.87 -30.70 12.53
CA ALA A 72 9.13 -30.29 11.97
C ALA A 72 10.07 -29.83 13.08
N ALA A 73 11.36 -30.10 12.94
CA ALA A 73 12.35 -29.60 13.88
C ALA A 73 12.35 -28.06 13.88
N TYR A 74 12.26 -27.49 15.06
CA TYR A 74 12.37 -26.04 15.27
C TYR A 74 13.73 -25.73 15.90
N GLU A 75 14.54 -24.92 15.22
CA GLU A 75 15.76 -24.39 15.80
C GLU A 75 15.50 -23.00 16.34
N PRO A 76 15.65 -22.78 17.66
CA PRO A 76 15.58 -21.44 18.22
C PRO A 76 16.69 -20.59 17.60
N TYR A 77 16.34 -19.43 17.08
CA TYR A 77 17.32 -18.47 16.56
C TYR A 77 17.95 -17.67 17.71
N ASN A 78 19.25 -17.45 17.60
CA ASN A 78 19.99 -16.68 18.58
C ASN A 78 20.19 -15.25 18.07
N GLU A 79 19.54 -14.28 18.69
CA GLU A 79 19.57 -12.87 18.30
C GLU A 79 20.97 -12.25 18.32
N THR A 80 21.88 -12.77 19.16
CA THR A 80 23.25 -12.24 19.26
C THR A 80 24.11 -12.51 18.03
N LYS A 81 23.67 -13.39 17.13
CA LYS A 81 24.36 -13.73 15.87
C LYS A 81 23.72 -13.11 14.63
N CYS A 82 22.75 -12.23 14.80
CA CYS A 82 22.06 -11.61 13.67
C CYS A 82 23.00 -10.67 12.90
N VAL A 83 23.11 -10.87 11.59
CA VAL A 83 23.88 -9.97 10.72
C VAL A 83 22.99 -8.79 10.36
N ASP A 84 23.49 -7.57 10.52
CA ASP A 84 22.79 -6.38 10.10
C ASP A 84 22.81 -6.21 8.58
N TYR A 85 21.64 -6.36 7.97
CA TYR A 85 21.41 -6.14 6.54
C TYR A 85 20.74 -4.79 6.24
N SER A 86 20.29 -4.04 7.24
CA SER A 86 19.50 -2.83 7.05
C SER A 86 20.28 -1.68 6.40
N ALA A 87 21.59 -1.62 6.64
CA ALA A 87 22.49 -0.56 6.13
C ALA A 87 22.73 -0.62 4.61
N SER A 88 22.34 -1.70 3.95
CA SER A 88 22.61 -1.92 2.52
C SER A 88 21.38 -2.48 1.82
N TYR A 89 21.29 -2.28 0.51
CA TYR A 89 20.47 -3.17 -0.29
C TYR A 89 21.13 -4.54 -0.36
N CYS A 90 20.36 -5.57 -0.58
CA CYS A 90 20.83 -6.93 -0.56
C CYS A 90 20.39 -7.69 -1.81
N GLN A 91 21.21 -8.64 -2.23
CA GLN A 91 20.87 -9.66 -3.20
C GLN A 91 20.83 -11.01 -2.50
N ILE A 92 19.81 -11.82 -2.77
CA ILE A 92 19.60 -13.11 -2.12
C ILE A 92 19.75 -14.23 -3.17
N GLN A 93 20.84 -14.99 -3.05
CA GLN A 93 21.18 -16.09 -3.97
C GLN A 93 20.81 -17.44 -3.37
N ASN A 94 20.14 -18.28 -4.17
CA ASN A 94 19.94 -19.69 -3.84
C ASN A 94 21.24 -20.47 -3.98
N MET A 95 21.60 -21.26 -3.00
CA MET A 95 22.89 -21.98 -3.02
C MET A 95 22.84 -23.30 -3.82
N GLY A 96 21.66 -23.85 -4.07
CA GLY A 96 21.46 -25.03 -4.92
C GLY A 96 21.52 -24.69 -6.40
N THR A 97 20.74 -23.72 -6.83
CA THR A 97 20.57 -23.36 -8.26
C THR A 97 21.51 -22.24 -8.71
N LYS A 98 22.07 -21.47 -7.77
CA LYS A 98 22.88 -20.27 -8.00
C LYS A 98 22.11 -19.08 -8.59
N ASN A 99 20.80 -19.19 -8.73
CA ASN A 99 19.94 -18.10 -9.17
C ASN A 99 19.58 -17.18 -8.00
N TYR A 100 19.13 -15.97 -8.32
CA TYR A 100 18.81 -14.90 -7.38
C TYR A 100 17.32 -14.67 -7.32
N VAL A 101 16.83 -14.34 -6.14
CA VAL A 101 15.45 -13.84 -5.94
C VAL A 101 15.29 -12.55 -6.74
N SER A 102 14.34 -12.52 -7.67
CA SER A 102 14.09 -11.41 -8.58
C SER A 102 12.66 -10.91 -8.45
N ILE A 103 12.49 -9.59 -8.33
CA ILE A 103 11.19 -8.96 -8.25
C ILE A 103 11.07 -7.91 -9.34
N ASP A 104 10.44 -8.28 -10.44
CA ASP A 104 10.11 -7.36 -11.54
C ASP A 104 8.80 -6.63 -11.22
N THR A 105 8.94 -5.42 -10.69
CA THR A 105 7.82 -4.58 -10.27
C THR A 105 7.18 -3.79 -11.42
N LEU A 106 7.80 -3.74 -12.59
CA LEU A 106 7.24 -3.09 -13.78
C LEU A 106 6.15 -3.95 -14.44
N LYS A 107 6.21 -5.26 -14.21
CA LYS A 107 5.16 -6.17 -14.67
C LYS A 107 4.26 -6.46 -13.48
N SER A 108 3.31 -5.62 -13.16
CA SER A 108 2.28 -5.71 -12.10
C SER A 108 1.93 -7.17 -11.67
N ASN A 109 2.88 -7.83 -11.01
CA ASN A 109 2.80 -9.25 -10.65
C ASN A 109 2.54 -9.43 -9.14
N ILE A 110 1.76 -8.54 -8.54
CA ILE A 110 1.22 -8.76 -7.21
C ILE A 110 0.47 -10.10 -7.25
N TRP A 111 0.82 -10.98 -6.32
CA TRP A 111 0.25 -12.31 -6.18
C TRP A 111 0.79 -13.42 -7.11
N LYS A 112 1.73 -13.19 -7.99
CA LYS A 112 2.43 -14.28 -8.68
C LYS A 112 3.60 -14.80 -7.84
N PRO A 113 3.96 -16.07 -7.98
CA PRO A 113 5.18 -16.60 -7.36
C PRO A 113 6.40 -15.78 -7.77
N ILE A 114 7.28 -15.54 -6.82
CA ILE A 114 8.55 -14.86 -7.10
C ILE A 114 9.43 -15.80 -7.91
N GLU A 115 9.97 -15.29 -9.01
CA GLU A 115 10.88 -16.04 -9.88
C GLU A 115 12.34 -15.87 -9.40
N LEU A 116 13.17 -16.85 -9.70
CA LEU A 116 14.62 -16.80 -9.52
C LEU A 116 15.30 -16.72 -10.88
N HIS A 117 16.24 -15.80 -11.01
CA HIS A 117 16.96 -15.55 -12.27
C HIS A 117 18.47 -15.63 -12.08
N LYS A 118 19.18 -15.90 -13.18
CA LYS A 118 20.63 -15.74 -13.22
C LYS A 118 21.00 -14.28 -12.96
N HIS A 119 22.15 -14.05 -12.37
CA HIS A 119 22.69 -12.72 -12.23
C HIS A 119 23.05 -12.15 -13.59
N TYR A 120 22.49 -10.99 -13.90
CA TYR A 120 22.92 -10.14 -15.02
C TYR A 120 23.48 -8.84 -14.45
N ALA A 121 24.53 -8.31 -15.07
CA ALA A 121 25.04 -6.99 -14.73
C ALA A 121 23.91 -5.94 -14.85
N ASP A 122 23.79 -5.05 -13.89
CA ASP A 122 22.77 -4.00 -13.82
C ASP A 122 21.31 -4.44 -13.65
N ASP A 123 21.07 -5.69 -13.25
CA ASP A 123 19.72 -6.16 -12.97
C ASP A 123 19.22 -5.60 -11.62
N TRP A 124 18.45 -4.53 -11.72
CA TRP A 124 17.87 -3.85 -10.57
C TRP A 124 16.79 -4.67 -9.85
N THR A 125 16.20 -5.67 -10.52
CA THR A 125 15.14 -6.54 -9.95
C THR A 125 15.68 -7.44 -8.85
N LEU A 126 16.98 -7.65 -8.79
CA LEU A 126 17.65 -8.47 -7.78
C LEU A 126 17.93 -7.72 -6.47
N ASN A 127 17.78 -6.39 -6.45
CA ASN A 127 18.09 -5.59 -5.29
C ASN A 127 16.91 -5.48 -4.33
N LEU A 128 17.10 -6.00 -3.13
CA LEU A 128 16.09 -6.06 -2.07
C LEU A 128 16.49 -5.17 -0.89
N ARG A 129 15.49 -4.61 -0.23
CA ARG A 129 15.61 -3.93 1.05
C ARG A 129 15.16 -4.88 2.16
N LEU A 130 15.97 -5.01 3.19
CA LEU A 130 15.69 -5.79 4.37
C LEU A 130 15.48 -4.84 5.55
N ASP A 131 14.23 -4.68 5.96
CA ASP A 131 13.85 -3.82 7.09
C ASP A 131 13.79 -4.67 8.36
N TYR A 132 14.62 -4.33 9.35
CA TYR A 132 14.66 -5.02 10.62
C TYR A 132 13.47 -4.66 11.49
N LEU A 133 12.72 -5.65 11.97
CA LEU A 133 11.53 -5.49 12.80
C LEU A 133 11.74 -5.87 14.28
N GLY A 134 12.98 -6.14 14.67
CA GLY A 134 13.33 -6.66 16.01
C GLY A 134 13.31 -8.20 16.07
N TYR A 135 13.98 -8.77 17.08
CA TYR A 135 13.99 -10.21 17.36
C TYR A 135 14.37 -11.10 16.15
N SER A 136 15.37 -10.67 15.37
CA SER A 136 15.79 -11.34 14.13
C SER A 136 14.67 -11.48 13.08
N ILE A 137 13.64 -10.68 13.17
CA ILE A 137 12.54 -10.61 12.22
C ILE A 137 12.81 -9.51 11.22
N TRP A 138 12.58 -9.82 9.95
CA TRP A 138 12.80 -8.93 8.82
C TRP A 138 11.55 -8.83 7.95
N ARG A 139 11.32 -7.66 7.37
CA ARG A 139 10.48 -7.48 6.20
C ARG A 139 11.40 -7.37 4.98
N ILE A 140 11.08 -8.08 3.92
CA ILE A 140 11.88 -8.09 2.69
C ILE A 140 11.05 -7.41 1.60
N SER A 141 11.61 -6.38 0.98
CA SER A 141 10.93 -5.52 0.01
C SER A 141 11.82 -5.27 -1.20
N PRO A 142 11.27 -5.05 -2.40
CA PRO A 142 12.06 -4.61 -3.54
C PRO A 142 12.64 -3.21 -3.31
N LYS A 143 13.82 -2.95 -3.88
CA LYS A 143 14.55 -1.68 -3.70
C LYS A 143 13.73 -0.47 -4.14
N TYR A 144 13.05 -0.55 -5.26
CA TYR A 144 12.45 0.59 -5.96
C TYR A 144 10.96 0.75 -5.74
N VAL A 145 10.31 -0.17 -5.05
CA VAL A 145 8.87 -0.10 -4.75
C VAL A 145 8.66 -0.22 -3.27
N VAL A 146 8.40 0.90 -2.65
CA VAL A 146 8.28 1.06 -1.20
C VAL A 146 7.00 0.46 -0.63
N ASP A 147 5.97 0.30 -1.45
CA ASP A 147 4.66 -0.20 -1.05
C ASP A 147 4.47 -1.70 -1.33
N LEU A 148 5.55 -2.44 -1.54
CA LEU A 148 5.53 -3.88 -1.76
C LEU A 148 6.50 -4.60 -0.82
N CYS A 149 6.10 -5.77 -0.35
CA CYS A 149 6.96 -6.66 0.43
C CYS A 149 6.64 -8.13 0.10
N LEU A 150 7.56 -9.00 0.47
CA LEU A 150 7.40 -10.43 0.30
C LEU A 150 6.44 -11.00 1.34
N GLU A 151 5.49 -11.79 0.86
CA GLU A 151 4.45 -12.43 1.65
C GLU A 151 4.36 -13.92 1.33
N ASP A 152 4.09 -14.74 2.33
CA ASP A 152 3.71 -16.13 2.09
C ASP A 152 2.29 -16.19 1.57
N ARG A 153 2.05 -17.02 0.57
CA ARG A 153 0.73 -17.14 -0.02
C ARG A 153 0.31 -18.59 -0.21
N TRP A 154 -0.94 -18.84 0.15
CA TRP A 154 -1.68 -20.04 -0.19
C TRP A 154 -2.27 -19.90 -1.59
N VAL A 155 -1.90 -20.78 -2.51
CA VAL A 155 -2.48 -20.78 -3.86
C VAL A 155 -3.56 -21.84 -4.04
N SER A 156 -3.61 -22.87 -3.26
CA SER A 156 -4.74 -23.82 -3.05
C SER A 156 -4.34 -24.95 -2.10
N LEU A 157 -5.32 -25.79 -1.74
CA LEU A 157 -5.18 -26.87 -0.76
C LEU A 157 -4.20 -27.98 -1.17
N ASP A 158 -3.92 -28.14 -2.46
CA ASP A 158 -3.06 -29.20 -3.01
C ASP A 158 -1.78 -28.67 -3.65
N THR A 159 -1.48 -27.38 -3.55
CA THR A 159 -0.36 -26.76 -4.24
C THR A 159 0.71 -26.23 -3.30
N LEU A 160 1.91 -26.14 -3.85
CA LEU A 160 3.09 -25.59 -3.21
C LEU A 160 2.81 -24.21 -2.62
N GLN A 161 3.18 -24.03 -1.37
CA GLN A 161 3.07 -22.75 -0.69
C GLN A 161 4.09 -21.77 -1.29
N THR A 162 3.63 -20.79 -2.05
CA THR A 162 4.51 -19.86 -2.76
C THR A 162 4.80 -18.62 -1.95
N VAL A 163 5.89 -17.94 -2.28
CA VAL A 163 6.19 -16.57 -1.83
C VAL A 163 5.83 -15.62 -2.98
N SER A 164 5.08 -14.60 -2.67
CA SER A 164 4.65 -13.58 -3.62
C SER A 164 4.94 -12.17 -3.11
N VAL A 165 4.64 -11.18 -3.90
CA VAL A 165 4.72 -9.76 -3.52
C VAL A 165 3.32 -9.26 -3.19
N SER A 166 3.18 -8.55 -2.09
CA SER A 166 1.92 -7.90 -1.69
C SER A 166 2.18 -6.51 -1.11
N GLN A 167 1.10 -5.76 -0.88
CA GLN A 167 1.20 -4.51 -0.12
C GLN A 167 1.54 -4.82 1.34
N PRO A 168 2.38 -3.97 2.00
CA PRO A 168 2.63 -4.13 3.42
C PRO A 168 1.33 -4.03 4.21
N VAL A 169 1.03 -5.07 4.96
CA VAL A 169 -0.07 -5.05 5.94
C VAL A 169 0.50 -4.53 7.26
N ASP A 170 -0.37 -3.92 8.06
CA ASP A 170 -0.02 -3.52 9.42
C ASP A 170 0.54 -4.72 10.20
N PRO A 171 1.81 -4.68 10.64
CA PRO A 171 2.43 -5.78 11.35
C PRO A 171 1.75 -6.14 12.67
N ASN A 172 0.83 -5.29 13.17
CA ASN A 172 0.11 -5.54 14.42
C ASN A 172 -1.26 -6.19 14.23
N ASN A 173 -1.79 -6.25 13.02
CA ASN A 173 -3.03 -6.98 12.73
C ASN A 173 -2.87 -8.51 12.78
N GLY A 174 -1.82 -9.00 13.46
CA GLY A 174 -1.54 -10.42 13.54
C GLY A 174 -1.07 -11.04 12.23
N ASP A 175 -0.86 -10.22 11.19
CA ASP A 175 -0.41 -10.70 9.90
C ASP A 175 1.10 -10.90 9.89
N TYR A 176 1.50 -12.10 10.31
CA TYR A 176 2.90 -12.54 10.30
C TYR A 176 3.35 -13.08 8.93
N HIS A 177 2.48 -13.05 7.90
CA HIS A 177 2.77 -13.55 6.56
C HIS A 177 3.94 -12.84 5.90
N GLN A 178 4.16 -11.58 6.25
CA GLN A 178 5.21 -10.71 5.72
C GLN A 178 6.47 -10.67 6.61
N LYS A 179 6.53 -11.50 7.66
CA LYS A 179 7.62 -11.53 8.63
C LYS A 179 8.52 -12.74 8.42
N TRP A 180 9.80 -12.47 8.20
CA TRP A 180 10.80 -13.46 7.85
C TRP A 180 11.90 -13.50 8.91
N VAL A 181 12.30 -14.68 9.32
CA VAL A 181 13.42 -14.91 10.24
C VAL A 181 14.62 -15.39 9.43
N ILE A 182 15.71 -14.64 9.47
CA ILE A 182 16.96 -14.98 8.79
C ILE A 182 17.86 -15.67 9.80
N ILE A 183 18.10 -16.97 9.63
CA ILE A 183 18.86 -17.81 10.54
C ILE A 183 20.21 -18.12 9.90
N PRO A 184 21.34 -17.60 10.42
CA PRO A 184 22.66 -17.91 9.92
C PRO A 184 22.98 -19.41 10.06
N ILE A 185 23.65 -19.95 9.06
CA ILE A 185 24.25 -21.30 9.06
C ILE A 185 25.73 -21.18 8.66
N GLU A 186 26.42 -22.31 8.54
CA GLU A 186 27.83 -22.34 8.22
C GLU A 186 28.20 -21.65 6.89
N ASN A 187 29.44 -21.20 6.76
CA ASN A 187 30.02 -20.61 5.54
C ASN A 187 29.33 -19.33 5.03
N GLY A 188 28.78 -18.51 5.92
CA GLY A 188 28.12 -17.23 5.57
C GLY A 188 26.80 -17.42 4.81
N MET A 189 26.24 -18.61 4.85
CA MET A 189 24.89 -18.91 4.35
C MET A 189 23.86 -18.68 5.45
N CYS A 190 22.59 -18.64 5.04
CA CYS A 190 21.45 -18.60 5.94
C CYS A 190 20.30 -19.46 5.41
N LYS A 191 19.35 -19.74 6.29
CA LYS A 191 18.03 -20.23 5.95
C LYS A 191 17.01 -19.15 6.32
N ILE A 192 15.96 -19.00 5.53
CA ILE A 192 14.96 -17.93 5.71
C ILE A 192 13.62 -18.60 6.00
N MET A 193 13.04 -18.28 7.15
CA MET A 193 11.82 -18.90 7.67
C MET A 193 10.70 -17.86 7.76
N ASN A 194 9.51 -18.22 7.34
CA ASN A 194 8.35 -17.39 7.63
C ASN A 194 7.99 -17.48 9.12
N LYS A 195 7.81 -16.34 9.77
CA LYS A 195 7.53 -16.27 11.21
C LYS A 195 6.22 -16.94 11.59
N LEU A 196 5.23 -16.86 10.72
CA LEU A 196 3.91 -17.42 10.95
C LEU A 196 3.87 -18.93 10.73
N THR A 197 4.35 -19.34 9.56
CA THR A 197 4.19 -20.72 9.12
C THR A 197 5.30 -21.64 9.64
N GLY A 198 6.45 -21.10 10.05
CA GLY A 198 7.64 -21.88 10.40
C GLY A 198 8.25 -22.62 9.20
N LEU A 199 7.77 -22.37 7.97
CA LEU A 199 8.31 -22.95 6.76
C LEU A 199 9.47 -22.10 6.23
N PHE A 200 10.37 -22.79 5.51
CA PHE A 200 11.59 -22.19 5.00
C PHE A 200 11.52 -21.98 3.49
N TRP A 201 12.15 -20.92 3.02
CA TRP A 201 12.33 -20.69 1.61
C TRP A 201 13.04 -21.86 0.93
N GLU A 202 12.48 -22.30 -0.18
CA GLU A 202 13.05 -23.31 -1.07
C GLU A 202 12.83 -22.86 -2.52
N SER A 203 13.84 -23.09 -3.39
CA SER A 203 13.63 -22.91 -4.81
C SER A 203 13.17 -24.23 -5.46
N THR A 204 12.22 -24.13 -6.38
CA THR A 204 11.73 -25.25 -7.18
C THR A 204 11.40 -24.80 -8.59
N VAL A 205 11.27 -25.75 -9.50
CA VAL A 205 10.80 -25.46 -10.86
C VAL A 205 9.29 -25.66 -10.91
N ASP A 206 8.58 -24.62 -11.31
CA ASP A 206 7.15 -24.69 -11.57
C ASP A 206 6.89 -25.59 -12.78
N LYS A 207 6.04 -26.59 -12.61
CA LYS A 207 5.80 -27.62 -13.63
C LYS A 207 5.01 -27.12 -14.83
N GLU A 208 4.20 -26.07 -14.65
CA GLU A 208 3.36 -25.50 -15.70
C GLU A 208 4.14 -24.50 -16.55
N THR A 209 4.94 -23.68 -15.92
CA THR A 209 5.67 -22.60 -16.61
C THR A 209 7.11 -22.93 -16.94
N GLY A 210 7.69 -23.97 -16.34
CA GLY A 210 9.10 -24.33 -16.44
C GLY A 210 10.06 -23.32 -15.78
N LYS A 211 9.55 -22.34 -15.07
CA LYS A 211 10.34 -21.30 -14.40
C LYS A 211 10.74 -21.73 -13.00
N GLU A 212 11.90 -21.26 -12.56
CA GLU A 212 12.32 -21.43 -11.16
C GLU A 212 11.59 -20.38 -10.29
N ILE A 213 10.90 -20.87 -9.24
CA ILE A 213 10.09 -20.04 -8.34
C ILE A 213 10.49 -20.25 -6.88
N LEU A 214 10.17 -19.27 -6.06
CA LEU A 214 10.34 -19.30 -4.61
C LEU A 214 9.10 -19.89 -3.94
N ILE A 215 9.31 -20.94 -3.17
CA ILE A 215 8.28 -21.58 -2.37
C ILE A 215 8.69 -21.65 -0.90
N GLN A 216 7.80 -22.12 -0.06
CA GLN A 216 8.06 -22.47 1.33
C GLN A 216 7.85 -23.96 1.56
N ASN A 217 8.73 -24.56 2.33
CA ASN A 217 8.67 -25.98 2.67
C ASN A 217 9.29 -26.27 4.04
N ILE A 218 9.07 -27.47 4.56
CA ILE A 218 9.76 -27.94 5.76
C ILE A 218 11.27 -27.98 5.49
N TYR A 219 12.05 -27.53 6.46
CA TYR A 219 13.50 -27.57 6.33
C TYR A 219 14.02 -29.01 6.31
N SER A 220 14.64 -29.39 5.23
CA SER A 220 15.26 -30.73 5.03
C SER A 220 16.77 -30.66 4.79
N GLY A 221 17.36 -29.46 4.89
CA GLY A 221 18.81 -29.27 4.69
C GLY A 221 19.28 -29.26 3.24
N LYS A 222 18.36 -29.35 2.26
CA LYS A 222 18.69 -29.30 0.83
C LYS A 222 19.43 -28.02 0.47
N ALA A 223 20.28 -28.07 -0.55
CA ALA A 223 20.97 -26.89 -1.07
C ALA A 223 20.01 -25.80 -1.55
N THR A 224 18.83 -26.20 -2.08
CA THR A 224 17.74 -25.31 -2.52
C THR A 224 17.04 -24.57 -1.38
N GLN A 225 17.31 -24.93 -0.11
CA GLN A 225 16.82 -24.25 1.09
C GLN A 225 17.90 -23.39 1.76
N LYS A 226 19.09 -23.30 1.18
CA LYS A 226 20.22 -22.51 1.69
C LYS A 226 20.40 -21.28 0.82
N TRP A 227 20.62 -20.15 1.47
CA TRP A 227 20.65 -18.84 0.83
C TRP A 227 21.91 -18.08 1.22
N LYS A 228 22.42 -17.27 0.32
CA LYS A 228 23.50 -16.31 0.60
C LYS A 228 22.96 -14.90 0.38
N ILE A 229 23.07 -14.08 1.40
CA ILE A 229 22.68 -12.67 1.34
C ILE A 229 23.96 -11.85 1.16
N THR A 230 24.03 -11.10 0.07
CA THR A 230 25.16 -10.24 -0.26
C THR A 230 24.70 -8.79 -0.23
N LYS A 231 25.44 -7.94 0.50
CA LYS A 231 25.17 -6.49 0.54
C LYS A 231 25.58 -5.86 -0.79
N HIS A 232 24.73 -4.97 -1.31
CA HIS A 232 24.91 -4.33 -2.60
C HIS A 232 24.47 -2.86 -2.54
N GLY A 233 25.42 -1.94 -2.45
CA GLY A 233 25.19 -0.50 -2.33
C GLY A 233 24.61 -0.08 -0.98
N ASN A 234 24.55 1.21 -0.73
CA ASN A 234 24.05 1.77 0.52
C ASN A 234 22.51 1.88 0.48
N ASN A 235 21.87 1.48 1.57
CA ASN A 235 20.47 1.77 1.82
C ASN A 235 20.36 3.13 2.54
N PRO A 236 19.91 4.20 1.86
CA PRO A 236 19.81 5.53 2.49
C PRO A 236 18.74 5.58 3.59
N TYR A 237 17.88 4.57 3.66
CA TYR A 237 16.83 4.44 4.68
C TYR A 237 17.29 3.61 5.88
N ALA A 238 18.54 3.11 5.88
CA ALA A 238 19.08 2.35 6.98
C ALA A 238 19.22 3.21 8.23
N LYS A 239 18.64 2.75 9.31
CA LYS A 239 18.80 3.36 10.64
C LYS A 239 19.55 2.37 11.55
N ASP A 240 20.40 2.91 12.42
CA ASP A 240 21.19 2.15 13.41
C ASP A 240 20.27 1.58 14.51
N PHE A 241 19.58 0.48 14.24
CA PHE A 241 18.63 -0.13 15.17
C PHE A 241 19.26 -0.89 16.34
N TYR A 242 20.52 -1.31 16.21
CA TYR A 242 21.18 -2.17 17.20
C TYR A 242 21.47 -1.52 18.57
N LYS A 243 21.42 -0.18 18.65
CA LYS A 243 21.63 0.55 19.91
C LYS A 243 20.35 0.81 20.70
N ILE A 244 19.23 0.31 20.25
CA ILE A 244 17.89 0.66 20.74
C ILE A 244 17.25 -0.48 21.57
N GLY A 245 17.94 -1.56 21.89
CA GLY A 245 17.36 -2.77 22.48
C GLY A 245 16.43 -2.53 23.69
N SER A 246 16.80 -1.68 24.64
CA SER A 246 15.97 -1.33 25.79
C SER A 246 14.78 -0.43 25.40
N VAL A 247 15.00 0.52 24.51
CA VAL A 247 13.94 1.44 23.99
C VAL A 247 12.94 0.68 23.13
N ILE A 248 13.38 -0.33 22.38
CA ILE A 248 12.49 -1.18 21.57
C ILE A 248 11.57 -2.00 22.48
N SER A 249 12.07 -2.61 23.55
CA SER A 249 11.22 -3.42 24.44
C SER A 249 10.12 -2.58 25.11
N GLU A 250 10.42 -1.39 25.58
CA GLU A 250 9.43 -0.47 26.13
C GLU A 250 8.50 0.10 25.05
N GLY A 251 9.02 0.37 23.84
CA GLY A 251 8.23 0.74 22.68
C GLY A 251 7.21 -0.32 22.28
N LEU A 252 7.55 -1.60 22.38
CA LEU A 252 6.61 -2.71 22.17
C LEU A 252 5.47 -2.74 23.18
N ARG A 253 5.75 -2.40 24.45
CA ARG A 253 4.70 -2.25 25.47
C ARG A 253 3.75 -1.09 25.15
N VAL A 254 4.27 0.03 24.66
CA VAL A 254 3.44 1.14 24.16
C VAL A 254 2.61 0.69 22.95
N THR A 255 3.23 -0.02 22.03
CA THR A 255 2.57 -0.57 20.84
C THR A 255 1.42 -1.50 21.20
N ASP A 256 1.59 -2.37 22.21
CA ASP A 256 0.52 -3.26 22.68
C ASP A 256 -0.65 -2.48 23.30
N ALA A 257 -0.37 -1.43 24.02
CA ALA A 257 -1.42 -0.53 24.53
C ALA A 257 -2.15 0.20 23.39
N MET A 258 -1.43 0.55 22.30
CA MET A 258 -1.98 1.22 21.13
C MET A 258 -2.87 0.32 20.27
N LYS A 259 -2.73 -1.02 20.32
CA LYS A 259 -3.63 -1.95 19.61
C LYS A 259 -5.11 -1.77 19.94
N GLN A 260 -5.38 -1.14 21.07
CA GLN A 260 -6.76 -0.84 21.52
C GLN A 260 -7.24 0.54 21.03
N PHE A 261 -6.45 1.26 20.24
CA PHE A 261 -6.82 2.56 19.70
C PHE A 261 -7.50 2.41 18.34
N GLU A 262 -8.69 2.98 18.20
CA GLU A 262 -9.43 2.99 16.94
C GLU A 262 -9.16 4.28 16.16
N PHE A 263 -8.59 4.16 14.97
CA PHE A 263 -8.34 5.30 14.09
C PHE A 263 -9.59 5.70 13.30
N ILE A 264 -9.99 6.97 13.45
CA ILE A 264 -11.14 7.54 12.72
C ILE A 264 -10.67 8.72 11.86
N ALA A 265 -10.44 8.47 10.57
CA ALA A 265 -9.88 9.46 9.63
C ALA A 265 -10.70 10.76 9.52
N ASN A 266 -12.02 10.66 9.54
CA ASN A 266 -12.94 11.77 9.26
C ASN A 266 -13.74 12.26 10.48
N ARG A 267 -13.16 12.16 11.67
CA ARG A 267 -13.80 12.72 12.86
C ARG A 267 -13.92 14.24 12.74
N GLY A 268 -15.13 14.75 12.61
CA GLY A 268 -15.44 16.16 12.76
C GLY A 268 -15.39 16.60 14.23
N GLY A 269 -15.28 17.91 14.50
CA GLY A 269 -15.46 18.47 15.83
C GLY A 269 -14.18 18.92 16.52
N ILE A 270 -14.29 19.19 17.83
CA ILE A 270 -13.25 19.74 18.69
C ILE A 270 -12.13 18.72 18.89
N THR A 271 -10.88 19.18 18.91
CA THR A 271 -9.74 18.35 19.31
C THR A 271 -9.95 17.82 20.73
N PRO A 272 -9.95 16.49 20.94
CA PRO A 272 -10.21 15.92 22.25
C PRO A 272 -9.07 16.22 23.22
N THR A 273 -9.39 16.29 24.50
CA THR A 273 -8.37 16.33 25.57
C THR A 273 -7.66 14.99 25.66
N LEU A 274 -6.43 14.97 26.19
CA LEU A 274 -5.70 13.72 26.41
C LEU A 274 -6.50 12.74 27.29
N SER A 275 -7.20 13.22 28.31
CA SER A 275 -8.08 12.40 29.16
C SER A 275 -9.20 11.72 28.35
N SER A 276 -9.81 12.46 27.42
CA SER A 276 -10.82 11.88 26.52
C SER A 276 -10.22 10.83 25.59
N ILE A 277 -9.03 11.10 25.03
CA ILE A 277 -8.32 10.16 24.18
C ILE A 277 -7.98 8.88 24.96
N CYS A 278 -7.45 8.99 26.17
CA CYS A 278 -7.14 7.85 27.04
C CYS A 278 -8.38 7.02 27.39
N LYS A 279 -9.53 7.68 27.59
CA LYS A 279 -10.78 7.01 27.96
C LYS A 279 -11.42 6.28 26.79
N TYR A 280 -11.52 6.93 25.64
CA TYR A 280 -12.26 6.40 24.48
C TYR A 280 -11.39 5.68 23.48
N ARG A 281 -10.07 5.90 23.51
CA ARG A 281 -9.07 5.26 22.64
C ARG A 281 -9.41 5.32 21.16
N THR A 282 -9.89 6.48 20.73
CA THR A 282 -10.31 6.72 19.35
C THR A 282 -9.96 8.14 18.92
N GLY A 283 -9.55 8.32 17.70
CA GLY A 283 -9.19 9.64 17.16
C GLY A 283 -8.50 9.64 15.81
N LYS A 284 -8.02 10.80 15.41
CA LYS A 284 -7.21 11.02 14.20
C LYS A 284 -5.73 10.79 14.48
N CYS A 285 -4.89 10.92 13.43
CA CYS A 285 -3.44 10.82 13.55
C CYS A 285 -2.83 11.73 14.64
N GLN A 286 -3.36 12.95 14.78
CA GLN A 286 -2.95 13.88 15.84
C GLN A 286 -3.28 13.35 17.25
N ASP A 287 -4.46 12.80 17.43
CA ASP A 287 -4.94 12.27 18.72
C ASP A 287 -4.15 11.02 19.10
N GLU A 288 -3.92 10.17 18.15
CA GLU A 288 -3.10 8.97 18.24
C GLU A 288 -1.64 9.31 18.61
N ALA A 289 -1.01 10.22 17.88
CA ALA A 289 0.36 10.66 18.19
C ALA A 289 0.44 11.25 19.61
N SER A 290 -0.57 12.02 20.02
CA SER A 290 -0.66 12.58 21.37
C SER A 290 -0.77 11.49 22.44
N TYR A 291 -1.57 10.47 22.19
CA TYR A 291 -1.73 9.31 23.08
C TYR A 291 -0.43 8.51 23.17
N THR A 292 0.18 8.19 22.05
CA THR A 292 1.47 7.47 21.97
C THR A 292 2.56 8.20 22.78
N ILE A 293 2.65 9.53 22.61
CA ILE A 293 3.62 10.33 23.34
C ILE A 293 3.38 10.33 24.85
N ALA A 294 2.11 10.45 25.26
CA ALA A 294 1.76 10.42 26.67
C ALA A 294 2.16 9.10 27.32
N LEU A 295 1.85 7.97 26.68
CA LEU A 295 2.24 6.64 27.15
C LEU A 295 3.76 6.48 27.20
N SER A 296 4.45 6.88 26.12
CA SER A 296 5.91 6.78 26.03
C SER A 296 6.61 7.58 27.12
N ARG A 297 6.18 8.82 27.34
CA ARG A 297 6.76 9.69 28.40
C ARG A 297 6.45 9.17 29.80
N TYR A 298 5.28 8.59 30.01
CA TYR A 298 4.96 7.91 31.28
C TYR A 298 5.93 6.77 31.58
N LEU A 299 6.41 6.08 30.54
CA LEU A 299 7.43 5.02 30.65
C LEU A 299 8.88 5.54 30.62
N GLY A 300 9.08 6.87 30.62
CA GLY A 300 10.42 7.47 30.59
C GLY A 300 11.06 7.50 29.19
N ILE A 301 10.33 7.21 28.13
CA ILE A 301 10.82 7.22 26.76
C ILE A 301 10.74 8.65 26.19
N PRO A 302 11.85 9.28 25.79
CA PRO A 302 11.86 10.61 25.21
C PRO A 302 11.24 10.59 23.80
N THR A 303 10.13 11.26 23.64
CA THR A 303 9.35 11.28 22.39
C THR A 303 8.95 12.69 21.98
N ALA A 304 8.78 12.89 20.67
CA ALA A 304 8.29 14.12 20.07
C ALA A 304 7.28 13.83 18.96
N ILE A 305 6.61 14.87 18.47
CA ILE A 305 5.75 14.81 17.28
C ILE A 305 6.51 15.36 16.09
N ASP A 306 6.60 14.58 15.03
CA ASP A 306 6.99 15.07 13.72
C ASP A 306 5.75 15.19 12.82
N PHE A 307 5.77 16.15 11.91
CA PHE A 307 4.63 16.37 11.02
C PHE A 307 5.05 16.90 9.66
N VAL A 308 4.26 16.55 8.67
CA VAL A 308 4.28 17.15 7.33
C VAL A 308 3.14 18.15 7.23
N PRO A 309 3.41 19.44 6.93
CA PRO A 309 2.36 20.46 6.90
C PRO A 309 1.38 20.26 5.75
N HIS A 310 1.83 19.65 4.68
CA HIS A 310 1.03 19.23 3.53
C HIS A 310 1.84 18.24 2.69
N TRP A 311 1.19 17.19 2.17
CA TRP A 311 1.84 16.27 1.25
C TRP A 311 2.19 16.92 -0.08
N GLY A 312 3.28 16.50 -0.70
CA GLY A 312 3.71 17.01 -2.01
C GLY A 312 2.86 16.54 -3.18
N ASN A 313 2.21 15.38 -3.07
CA ASN A 313 1.51 14.71 -4.17
C ASN A 313 0.05 14.34 -3.86
N ARG A 314 -0.51 14.81 -2.77
CA ARG A 314 -1.91 14.57 -2.38
C ARG A 314 -2.40 15.64 -1.40
N PRO A 315 -3.71 15.84 -1.23
CA PRO A 315 -4.24 16.74 -0.20
C PRO A 315 -3.97 16.19 1.21
N ASN A 316 -4.12 17.08 2.21
CA ASN A 316 -3.96 16.85 3.64
C ASN A 316 -2.51 16.90 4.16
N ASP A 317 -2.43 16.93 5.46
CA ASP A 317 -1.25 16.87 6.30
C ASP A 317 -1.13 15.49 7.00
N HIS A 318 -0.08 15.30 7.78
CA HIS A 318 0.06 14.14 8.62
C HIS A 318 0.98 14.41 9.80
N VAL A 319 0.75 13.70 10.90
CA VAL A 319 1.57 13.74 12.10
C VAL A 319 1.87 12.33 12.60
N TRP A 320 3.03 12.15 13.23
CA TRP A 320 3.42 10.89 13.85
C TRP A 320 4.35 11.13 15.04
N SER A 321 4.53 10.11 15.85
CA SER A 321 5.44 10.12 16.99
C SER A 321 6.85 9.71 16.58
N VAL A 322 7.83 10.24 17.25
CA VAL A 322 9.23 9.82 17.15
C VAL A 322 9.84 9.60 18.53
N VAL A 323 10.72 8.62 18.65
CA VAL A 323 11.59 8.44 19.81
C VAL A 323 12.88 9.23 19.57
N ILE A 324 13.31 9.99 20.56
CA ILE A 324 14.57 10.72 20.52
C ILE A 324 15.63 9.83 21.15
N LEU A 325 16.67 9.52 20.38
CA LEU A 325 17.76 8.66 20.81
C LEU A 325 18.81 9.45 21.60
N PRO A 326 19.64 8.77 22.41
CA PRO A 326 20.72 9.43 23.20
C PRO A 326 21.73 10.22 22.34
N ASN A 327 21.90 9.87 21.08
CA ASN A 327 22.73 10.58 20.11
C ASN A 327 22.07 11.80 19.47
N GLY A 328 20.86 12.17 19.92
CA GLY A 328 20.06 13.29 19.40
C GLY A 328 19.31 12.98 18.09
N LYS A 329 19.53 11.81 17.46
CA LYS A 329 18.76 11.40 16.29
C LYS A 329 17.36 10.93 16.70
N SER A 330 16.43 10.97 15.76
CA SER A 330 15.09 10.45 16.00
C SER A 330 14.85 9.13 15.27
N THR A 331 13.94 8.36 15.82
CA THR A 331 13.39 7.22 15.10
C THR A 331 11.88 7.25 15.18
N PRO A 332 11.21 7.12 14.06
CA PRO A 332 9.77 7.13 14.00
C PRO A 332 9.14 5.98 14.79
N PHE A 333 8.00 6.30 15.37
CA PHE A 333 7.25 5.40 16.20
C PHE A 333 5.76 5.69 16.01
N TYR A 334 5.08 4.84 15.28
CA TYR A 334 3.70 5.03 14.90
C TYR A 334 2.86 3.83 15.35
N MET A 335 1.55 4.06 15.53
CA MET A 335 0.59 3.06 16.00
C MET A 335 0.77 1.72 15.28
N GLY A 336 0.88 0.69 16.07
CA GLY A 336 0.92 -0.65 15.55
C GLY A 336 2.25 -1.12 14.96
N PHE A 337 3.25 -0.23 14.83
CA PHE A 337 4.56 -0.56 14.27
C PHE A 337 5.64 -0.51 15.34
N ALA A 338 6.62 -1.38 15.23
CA ALA A 338 7.80 -1.29 16.11
C ALA A 338 8.54 0.03 15.87
N PRO A 339 9.17 0.63 16.91
CA PRO A 339 10.00 1.81 16.72
C PRO A 339 11.04 1.58 15.63
N GLY A 340 11.09 2.49 14.67
CA GLY A 340 12.01 2.39 13.53
C GLY A 340 11.54 1.53 12.38
N ASP A 341 10.35 1.00 12.40
CA ASP A 341 9.78 0.35 11.21
C ASP A 341 9.65 1.38 10.09
N THR A 342 10.49 1.25 9.06
CA THR A 342 10.56 2.19 7.94
C THR A 342 9.41 2.01 6.94
N ALA A 343 8.63 0.95 7.02
CA ALA A 343 7.48 0.73 6.15
C ALA A 343 6.43 1.84 6.27
N GLN A 344 6.34 2.51 7.43
CA GLN A 344 5.49 3.68 7.62
C GLN A 344 5.90 4.90 6.80
N TYR A 345 7.18 5.00 6.44
CA TYR A 345 7.76 6.13 5.71
C TYR A 345 7.92 5.86 4.24
N ALA A 346 7.81 4.60 3.87
CA ALA A 346 7.81 4.13 2.50
C ALA A 346 6.52 4.50 1.75
N HIS A 347 5.77 5.48 2.24
CA HIS A 347 4.57 5.90 1.56
C HIS A 347 4.91 6.59 0.25
N SER A 348 4.15 6.28 -0.77
CA SER A 348 4.01 7.05 -2.01
C SER A 348 3.63 8.54 -1.74
N TYR A 349 3.57 8.93 -0.46
CA TYR A 349 3.26 10.28 0.00
C TYR A 349 4.53 11.11 0.14
N LEU A 350 4.73 11.99 -0.83
CA LEU A 350 5.90 12.83 -0.90
C LEU A 350 5.83 13.93 0.15
N LYS A 351 6.92 14.09 0.89
CA LYS A 351 7.03 15.01 2.02
C LYS A 351 7.88 16.22 1.60
N PRO A 352 7.26 17.38 1.33
CA PRO A 352 8.01 18.59 0.96
C PRO A 352 8.87 19.11 2.10
N LYS A 353 8.35 18.99 3.33
CA LYS A 353 9.02 19.37 4.59
C LYS A 353 8.54 18.47 5.72
N ILE A 354 9.42 18.22 6.67
CA ILE A 354 9.10 17.58 7.94
C ILE A 354 9.57 18.49 9.08
N PHE A 355 8.64 18.77 9.97
CA PHE A 355 8.91 19.57 11.16
C PHE A 355 8.70 18.76 12.43
N ARG A 356 9.53 19.03 13.45
CA ARG A 356 9.38 18.47 14.81
C ARG A 356 8.80 19.51 15.73
N ARG A 357 7.72 19.19 16.43
CA ARG A 357 7.12 20.08 17.43
C ARG A 357 8.04 20.26 18.63
N LYS A 358 8.07 21.48 19.13
CA LYS A 358 8.77 21.91 20.36
C LYS A 358 7.78 22.57 21.30
N PHE A 359 8.17 22.72 22.56
CA PHE A 359 7.38 23.46 23.55
C PHE A 359 7.63 24.96 23.51
N GLU A 360 8.73 25.37 22.93
CA GLU A 360 9.15 26.77 22.83
C GLU A 360 8.96 27.33 21.42
N LEU A 361 8.77 28.61 21.31
CA LEU A 361 8.78 29.31 20.02
C LEU A 361 10.15 29.24 19.38
N ASN A 362 10.19 28.96 18.09
CA ASN A 362 11.39 29.09 17.28
C ASN A 362 11.66 30.59 17.01
N ARG A 363 12.49 31.21 17.86
CA ARG A 363 12.78 32.64 17.78
C ARG A 363 13.31 33.04 16.41
N LYS A 364 14.10 32.18 15.78
CA LYS A 364 14.63 32.46 14.44
C LYS A 364 13.50 32.65 13.42
N ILE A 365 12.45 31.83 13.45
CA ILE A 365 11.29 31.99 12.55
C ILE A 365 10.57 33.26 12.87
N VAL A 366 10.36 33.59 14.16
CA VAL A 366 9.69 34.80 14.59
C VAL A 366 10.46 36.05 14.10
N ASP A 367 11.78 36.05 14.27
CA ASP A 367 12.65 37.17 13.86
C ASP A 367 12.69 37.31 12.33
N ASP A 368 12.75 36.21 11.60
CA ASP A 368 12.76 36.19 10.13
C ASP A 368 11.45 36.72 9.52
N LEU A 369 10.33 36.52 10.22
CA LEU A 369 8.99 36.96 9.78
C LEU A 369 8.59 38.34 10.33
N ASN A 370 9.43 38.89 11.18
CA ASN A 370 9.17 40.24 11.75
C ASN A 370 9.12 41.28 10.64
N GLY A 371 8.05 42.09 10.63
CA GLY A 371 7.81 43.11 9.61
C GLY A 371 6.81 42.68 8.53
N GLU A 372 6.48 41.40 8.40
CA GLU A 372 5.37 40.94 7.56
C GLU A 372 4.01 41.36 8.17
N LYS A 373 3.09 41.84 7.35
CA LYS A 373 1.75 42.29 7.80
C LYS A 373 0.89 41.12 8.28
N SER A 374 1.00 39.99 7.62
CA SER A 374 0.39 38.73 8.00
C SER A 374 1.24 37.57 7.48
N VAL A 375 1.07 36.40 8.07
CA VAL A 375 1.80 35.20 7.70
C VAL A 375 0.86 33.98 7.60
N PRO A 376 1.17 32.98 6.78
CA PRO A 376 0.39 31.75 6.70
C PRO A 376 0.21 31.09 8.06
N LYS A 377 -0.92 30.41 8.26
CA LYS A 377 -1.31 29.78 9.53
C LYS A 377 -0.20 28.90 10.14
N LEU A 378 0.55 28.17 9.31
CA LEU A 378 1.68 27.33 9.76
C LEU A 378 2.71 28.13 10.57
N PHE A 379 2.96 29.40 10.24
CA PHE A 379 4.02 30.23 10.80
C PHE A 379 3.53 31.24 11.84
N GLN A 380 2.22 31.29 12.16
CA GLN A 380 1.68 32.21 13.17
C GLN A 380 2.18 31.89 14.58
N ILE A 381 2.32 30.60 14.90
CA ILE A 381 2.86 30.13 16.19
C ILE A 381 3.91 29.05 15.90
N PRO A 382 5.13 29.43 15.51
CA PRO A 382 6.14 28.47 15.06
C PRO A 382 6.82 27.74 16.24
N THR A 383 6.12 26.80 16.84
CA THR A 383 6.64 25.90 17.88
C THR A 383 7.21 24.62 17.26
N PHE A 384 8.10 24.76 16.29
CA PHE A 384 8.69 23.62 15.58
C PHE A 384 10.08 23.96 15.01
N ILE A 385 10.83 22.90 14.70
CA ILE A 385 12.11 22.96 13.97
C ILE A 385 12.03 22.09 12.73
N ASP A 386 12.83 22.42 11.73
CA ASP A 386 12.99 21.62 10.52
C ASP A 386 13.86 20.40 10.80
N VAL A 387 13.36 19.22 10.46
CA VAL A 387 14.04 17.92 10.61
C VAL A 387 13.99 17.11 9.33
N THR A 388 13.75 17.75 8.20
CA THR A 388 13.56 17.08 6.90
C THR A 388 14.77 16.21 6.54
N ASP A 389 15.99 16.69 6.82
CA ASP A 389 17.26 15.99 6.53
C ASP A 389 17.48 14.74 7.39
N GLU A 390 16.74 14.58 8.50
CA GLU A 390 16.79 13.36 9.30
C GLU A 390 16.13 12.17 8.58
N TYR A 391 15.27 12.45 7.57
CA TYR A 391 14.44 11.46 6.93
C TYR A 391 14.95 11.01 5.55
N TYR A 392 15.46 11.96 4.74
CA TYR A 392 15.90 11.68 3.37
C TYR A 392 16.82 12.79 2.83
N GLU A 393 17.40 12.54 1.67
CA GLU A 393 18.19 13.54 0.96
C GLU A 393 17.31 14.70 0.47
N THR A 394 17.76 15.89 0.76
CA THR A 394 17.06 17.16 0.44
C THR A 394 17.82 17.97 -0.61
N THR A 395 17.22 19.07 -1.03
CA THR A 395 17.84 20.02 -1.97
C THR A 395 17.55 21.44 -1.53
N ASP A 396 18.57 22.28 -1.48
CA ASP A 396 18.40 23.74 -1.29
C ASP A 396 17.97 24.38 -2.60
N VAL A 397 16.95 25.20 -2.55
CA VAL A 397 16.38 25.87 -3.73
C VAL A 397 16.56 27.38 -3.61
N LYS A 398 17.20 28.00 -4.60
CA LYS A 398 17.30 29.45 -4.71
C LYS A 398 16.44 29.93 -5.88
N ARG A 399 15.62 30.99 -5.66
CA ARG A 399 14.76 31.60 -6.67
C ARG A 399 14.81 33.10 -6.60
N ASP A 400 14.83 33.75 -7.78
CA ASP A 400 14.78 35.19 -7.88
C ASP A 400 13.39 35.71 -7.57
N ILE A 401 13.36 36.84 -6.88
CA ILE A 401 12.13 37.54 -6.48
C ILE A 401 12.04 38.86 -7.29
N PRO A 402 10.99 39.05 -8.09
CA PRO A 402 10.76 40.25 -8.85
C PRO A 402 10.72 41.50 -7.95
N LYS A 403 11.08 42.67 -8.51
CA LYS A 403 11.21 43.93 -7.75
C LYS A 403 9.92 44.31 -6.99
N GLU A 404 8.77 44.04 -7.61
CA GLU A 404 7.46 44.33 -7.05
C GLU A 404 7.09 43.59 -5.79
N TYR A 405 7.87 42.54 -5.43
CA TYR A 405 7.66 41.75 -4.21
C TYR A 405 8.82 41.83 -3.21
N ARG A 406 9.79 42.72 -3.44
CA ARG A 406 10.96 42.86 -2.57
C ARG A 406 10.74 43.72 -1.34
N ASP A 407 9.55 44.28 -1.17
CA ASP A 407 9.05 44.91 0.06
C ASP A 407 8.67 43.87 1.14
N HIS A 408 8.48 42.60 0.76
CA HIS A 408 8.35 41.48 1.67
C HIS A 408 9.72 41.07 2.25
N HIS A 409 9.73 40.60 3.49
CA HIS A 409 10.92 40.08 4.16
C HIS A 409 11.20 38.65 3.75
N VAL A 410 10.14 37.89 3.43
CA VAL A 410 10.21 36.47 3.08
C VAL A 410 9.37 36.13 1.85
N ALA A 411 9.78 35.11 1.15
CA ALA A 411 8.96 34.40 0.17
C ALA A 411 8.64 32.99 0.68
N TYR A 412 7.57 32.41 0.19
CA TYR A 412 7.12 31.07 0.57
C TYR A 412 7.27 30.12 -0.62
N ILE A 413 7.68 28.87 -0.32
CA ILE A 413 7.62 27.77 -1.27
C ILE A 413 6.40 26.94 -0.95
N CYS A 414 5.63 26.62 -1.99
CA CYS A 414 4.30 26.03 -1.88
C CYS A 414 4.18 24.75 -2.68
N VAL A 415 3.33 23.85 -2.22
CA VAL A 415 2.86 22.67 -2.95
C VAL A 415 1.40 22.83 -3.37
N SER A 416 0.95 22.01 -4.28
CA SER A 416 -0.42 22.06 -4.80
C SER A 416 -1.40 21.30 -3.88
N ASP A 417 -2.53 21.95 -3.57
CA ASP A 417 -3.77 21.28 -3.15
C ASP A 417 -4.85 21.62 -4.17
N ARG A 418 -5.04 20.74 -5.14
CA ARG A 418 -5.92 20.98 -6.31
C ARG A 418 -5.49 22.26 -7.06
N GLU A 419 -6.38 23.24 -7.18
CA GLU A 419 -6.06 24.58 -7.76
C GLU A 419 -5.39 25.55 -6.81
N HIS A 420 -5.26 25.20 -5.52
CA HIS A 420 -4.67 26.09 -4.50
C HIS A 420 -3.20 25.75 -4.26
N TRP A 421 -2.45 26.74 -3.80
CA TRP A 421 -1.07 26.61 -3.41
C TRP A 421 -0.93 26.76 -1.90
N VAL A 422 -0.35 25.76 -1.24
CA VAL A 422 -0.22 25.69 0.22
C VAL A 422 1.24 25.94 0.59
N PRO A 423 1.54 26.98 1.39
CA PRO A 423 2.90 27.24 1.87
C PRO A 423 3.38 26.13 2.79
N VAL A 424 4.55 25.59 2.50
CA VAL A 424 5.16 24.52 3.31
C VAL A 424 6.50 24.93 3.93
N HIS A 425 7.15 25.97 3.38
CA HIS A 425 8.36 26.55 3.94
C HIS A 425 8.51 28.01 3.49
N TYR A 426 9.44 28.74 4.12
CA TYR A 426 9.76 30.11 3.75
C TYR A 426 11.27 30.28 3.53
N GLY A 427 11.64 31.33 2.80
CA GLY A 427 13.02 31.77 2.62
C GLY A 427 13.11 33.27 2.72
N LYS A 428 14.13 33.78 3.45
CA LYS A 428 14.38 35.24 3.52
C LYS A 428 14.72 35.79 2.14
N ILE A 429 14.13 36.94 1.82
CA ILE A 429 14.47 37.70 0.62
C ILE A 429 15.75 38.48 0.90
N SER A 430 16.79 38.17 0.18
CA SER A 430 18.07 38.88 0.30
C SER A 430 18.68 39.02 -1.10
N TRP A 431 19.16 40.24 -1.42
CA TRP A 431 19.78 40.52 -2.73
C TRP A 431 18.89 40.13 -3.92
N GLY A 432 17.56 40.27 -3.74
CA GLY A 432 16.57 39.97 -4.79
C GLY A 432 16.30 38.51 -5.05
N SER A 433 16.73 37.60 -4.15
CA SER A 433 16.42 36.19 -4.20
C SER A 433 16.01 35.62 -2.86
N ALA A 434 15.31 34.49 -2.84
CA ALA A 434 15.02 33.71 -1.64
C ALA A 434 15.62 32.33 -1.75
N THR A 435 16.14 31.80 -0.62
CA THR A 435 16.67 30.43 -0.54
C THR A 435 15.83 29.60 0.43
N PHE A 436 15.32 28.49 -0.06
CA PHE A 436 14.53 27.52 0.68
C PHE A 436 15.40 26.29 0.97
N LYS A 437 15.65 26.07 2.24
CA LYS A 437 16.57 25.02 2.70
C LYS A 437 15.90 23.67 2.79
N SER A 438 16.67 22.59 2.52
CA SER A 438 16.31 21.20 2.79
C SER A 438 14.94 20.78 2.23
N MET A 439 14.67 21.09 0.97
CA MET A 439 13.39 20.76 0.31
C MET A 439 13.37 19.30 -0.15
N GLY A 440 12.19 18.66 0.00
CA GLY A 440 11.95 17.30 -0.46
C GLY A 440 12.02 17.17 -1.97
N ARG A 441 12.47 16.01 -2.46
CA ARG A 441 12.64 15.69 -3.89
C ARG A 441 11.41 15.00 -4.49
N ASN A 442 11.36 14.91 -5.81
CA ASN A 442 10.24 14.36 -6.61
C ASN A 442 8.91 15.11 -6.41
N ILE A 443 8.98 16.39 -6.11
CA ILE A 443 7.81 17.22 -5.81
C ILE A 443 7.80 18.45 -6.72
N LEU A 444 6.60 18.83 -7.13
CA LEU A 444 6.36 20.08 -7.84
C LEU A 444 6.08 21.20 -6.84
N TYR A 445 6.78 22.30 -7.02
CA TYR A 445 6.71 23.49 -6.19
C TYR A 445 6.40 24.75 -6.98
N ILE A 446 5.96 25.78 -6.29
CA ILE A 446 5.95 27.15 -6.77
C ILE A 446 6.37 28.09 -5.65
N VAL A 447 6.97 29.23 -6.00
CA VAL A 447 7.27 30.30 -5.05
C VAL A 447 6.16 31.36 -5.07
N GLY A 448 5.93 32.02 -3.95
CA GLY A 448 5.00 33.13 -3.85
C GLY A 448 5.25 33.98 -2.61
N VAL A 449 4.52 35.09 -2.49
CA VAL A 449 4.44 35.91 -1.29
C VAL A 449 3.05 35.83 -0.67
N TRP A 450 2.96 36.02 0.65
CA TRP A 450 1.70 36.02 1.36
C TRP A 450 1.12 37.42 1.35
N LYS A 451 -0.03 37.59 0.74
CA LYS A 451 -0.71 38.90 0.62
C LYS A 451 -2.21 38.68 0.71
N ASP A 452 -2.88 39.51 1.51
CA ASP A 452 -4.34 39.49 1.69
C ASP A 452 -4.88 38.09 1.99
N ASP A 453 -4.20 37.37 2.91
CA ASP A 453 -4.50 36.04 3.39
C ASP A 453 -4.50 34.95 2.30
N HIS A 454 -3.75 35.13 1.22
CA HIS A 454 -3.52 34.11 0.19
C HIS A 454 -2.11 34.19 -0.41
N ILE A 455 -1.71 33.13 -1.14
CA ILE A 455 -0.45 33.11 -1.89
C ILE A 455 -0.63 33.81 -3.23
N VAL A 456 0.17 34.83 -3.48
CA VAL A 456 0.41 35.39 -4.81
C VAL A 456 1.67 34.75 -5.37
N THR A 457 1.50 33.93 -6.39
CA THR A 457 2.58 33.10 -6.95
C THR A 457 3.53 33.92 -7.81
N ILE A 458 4.81 33.53 -7.81
CA ILE A 458 5.91 34.17 -8.52
C ILE A 458 6.56 33.16 -9.45
N GLY A 459 6.72 33.56 -10.73
CA GLY A 459 7.40 32.74 -11.72
C GLY A 459 6.64 31.47 -12.10
N ASN A 460 7.37 30.49 -12.60
CA ASN A 460 6.83 29.22 -13.06
C ASN A 460 6.89 28.17 -11.95
N PRO A 461 5.95 27.22 -11.94
CA PRO A 461 6.12 26.01 -11.16
C PRO A 461 7.37 25.25 -11.58
N PHE A 462 7.98 24.52 -10.68
CA PHE A 462 9.18 23.73 -10.94
C PHE A 462 9.17 22.42 -10.15
N ILE A 463 9.93 21.47 -10.62
CA ILE A 463 10.09 20.15 -9.99
C ILE A 463 11.51 20.03 -9.47
N ILE A 464 11.66 19.60 -8.23
CA ILE A 464 12.94 19.07 -7.73
C ILE A 464 12.91 17.58 -8.03
N LYS A 465 13.79 17.10 -8.92
CA LYS A 465 13.85 15.70 -9.31
C LYS A 465 14.51 14.82 -8.23
N ALA A 466 14.50 13.51 -8.44
CA ALA A 466 15.13 12.53 -7.55
C ALA A 466 16.63 12.78 -7.32
N ASP A 467 17.31 13.21 -8.35
CA ASP A 467 18.77 13.55 -8.33
C ASP A 467 19.08 14.93 -7.70
N GLY A 468 18.03 15.66 -7.27
CA GLY A 468 18.17 17.01 -6.73
C GLY A 468 18.23 18.11 -7.79
N SER A 469 18.28 17.80 -9.09
CA SER A 469 18.22 18.80 -10.14
C SER A 469 16.84 19.45 -10.25
N ILE A 470 16.79 20.68 -10.74
CA ILE A 470 15.55 21.46 -10.81
C ILE A 470 15.12 21.60 -12.26
N ARG A 471 13.86 21.35 -12.54
CA ARG A 471 13.22 21.53 -13.83
C ARG A 471 12.05 22.51 -13.72
N ASP A 472 12.14 23.64 -14.39
CA ASP A 472 11.00 24.58 -14.48
C ASP A 472 9.95 24.04 -15.46
N ILE A 473 8.67 24.24 -15.10
CA ILE A 473 7.54 23.91 -15.96
C ILE A 473 7.19 25.14 -16.80
N VAL A 474 7.65 25.11 -18.03
CA VAL A 474 7.46 26.22 -19.00
C VAL A 474 6.57 25.76 -20.12
N CYS A 475 5.39 26.38 -20.22
CA CYS A 475 4.44 26.09 -21.29
C CYS A 475 4.91 26.67 -22.61
N ASP A 476 5.09 25.82 -23.63
CA ASP A 476 5.29 26.27 -25.02
C ASP A 476 3.95 26.39 -25.74
N LYS A 477 3.42 27.62 -25.79
CA LYS A 477 2.14 27.89 -26.45
C LYS A 477 2.17 27.70 -27.98
N LYS A 478 3.35 27.70 -28.61
CA LYS A 478 3.51 27.48 -30.04
C LYS A 478 3.50 25.99 -30.41
N LYS A 479 4.08 25.16 -29.54
CA LYS A 479 4.08 23.72 -29.71
C LYS A 479 2.75 23.15 -29.26
N LYS A 480 2.08 22.38 -30.12
CA LYS A 480 0.78 21.79 -29.86
C LYS A 480 0.90 20.27 -29.70
N GLN A 481 0.08 19.73 -28.83
CA GLN A 481 -0.03 18.29 -28.58
C GLN A 481 -1.47 17.86 -28.39
N THR A 482 -1.72 16.58 -28.49
CA THR A 482 -2.99 15.97 -28.13
C THR A 482 -2.86 15.32 -26.77
N LEU A 483 -3.75 15.65 -25.84
CA LEU A 483 -3.84 15.00 -24.54
C LEU A 483 -4.90 13.90 -24.59
N ASN A 484 -4.51 12.67 -24.25
CA ASN A 484 -5.40 11.55 -24.05
C ASN A 484 -5.47 11.28 -22.55
N LEU A 485 -6.59 11.65 -21.93
CA LEU A 485 -6.74 11.62 -20.49
C LEU A 485 -7.79 10.58 -20.09
N ASN A 486 -7.45 9.68 -19.20
CA ASN A 486 -8.35 8.64 -18.68
C ASN A 486 -8.64 8.81 -17.18
N ARG A 487 -7.95 9.73 -16.50
CA ARG A 487 -8.10 9.97 -15.06
C ARG A 487 -7.97 11.46 -14.70
N LYS A 488 -8.57 11.84 -13.56
CA LYS A 488 -8.43 13.19 -12.95
C LYS A 488 -7.56 13.21 -11.69
N TYR A 489 -7.16 12.04 -11.20
CA TYR A 489 -6.33 11.82 -10.01
C TYR A 489 -5.47 10.59 -10.22
N PRO A 490 -4.22 10.53 -9.69
CA PRO A 490 -3.37 9.35 -9.82
C PRO A 490 -4.04 8.12 -9.23
N PHE A 491 -3.79 6.97 -9.82
CA PHE A 491 -4.30 5.72 -9.30
C PHE A 491 -3.67 5.42 -7.94
N PHE A 492 -4.47 5.00 -7.01
CA PHE A 492 -4.02 4.73 -5.66
C PHE A 492 -3.52 3.29 -5.59
N ALA A 493 -2.25 3.08 -5.27
CA ALA A 493 -1.64 1.75 -5.19
C ALA A 493 -2.42 0.76 -4.29
N LYS A 494 -3.12 1.28 -3.28
CA LYS A 494 -4.03 0.46 -2.45
C LYS A 494 -5.10 -0.26 -3.27
N PHE A 495 -5.56 0.32 -4.38
CA PHE A 495 -6.56 -0.29 -5.26
C PHE A 495 -5.98 -1.26 -6.27
N ASP A 496 -4.66 -1.22 -6.55
CA ASP A 496 -4.01 -2.20 -7.41
C ASP A 496 -4.21 -3.62 -6.89
N GLY A 497 -4.07 -3.83 -5.58
CA GLY A 497 -4.34 -5.11 -4.95
C GLY A 497 -5.78 -5.60 -5.13
N PHE A 498 -6.76 -4.69 -5.09
CA PHE A 498 -8.16 -5.05 -5.29
C PHE A 498 -8.50 -5.33 -6.75
N ASN A 499 -7.92 -4.56 -7.69
CA ASN A 499 -8.13 -4.77 -9.11
C ASN A 499 -7.54 -6.10 -9.58
N ASN A 500 -6.36 -6.44 -9.08
CA ASN A 500 -5.70 -7.70 -9.40
C ASN A 500 -6.48 -8.92 -8.90
N ARG A 501 -7.38 -8.76 -7.92
CA ARG A 501 -8.26 -9.84 -7.46
C ARG A 501 -9.26 -10.32 -8.51
N MET A 502 -9.47 -9.58 -9.61
CA MET A 502 -10.21 -10.07 -10.76
C MET A 502 -9.40 -10.99 -11.69
N GLY A 503 -8.08 -11.03 -11.57
CA GLY A 503 -7.11 -11.53 -12.53
C GLY A 503 -7.24 -12.97 -13.01
N LEU A 504 -8.04 -13.81 -12.36
CA LEU A 504 -8.37 -15.19 -12.78
C LEU A 504 -9.87 -15.47 -12.61
N GLY A 505 -10.66 -14.43 -12.41
CA GLY A 505 -12.10 -14.53 -12.29
C GLY A 505 -12.76 -14.89 -13.64
N ARG A 506 -13.85 -15.62 -13.59
CA ARG A 506 -14.52 -16.15 -14.76
C ARG A 506 -15.95 -15.61 -14.89
N PHE A 507 -16.32 -15.24 -16.10
CA PHE A 507 -17.71 -14.91 -16.46
C PHE A 507 -18.36 -16.13 -17.08
N GLN A 508 -19.51 -16.54 -16.55
CA GLN A 508 -20.15 -17.81 -16.90
C GLN A 508 -21.63 -17.67 -17.11
N GLY A 509 -22.18 -18.52 -17.98
CA GLY A 509 -23.61 -18.71 -18.19
C GLY A 509 -24.03 -20.15 -17.97
N SER A 510 -25.26 -20.37 -17.48
CA SER A 510 -25.83 -21.71 -17.27
C SER A 510 -27.36 -21.68 -17.44
N ASN A 511 -27.94 -22.82 -17.74
CA ASN A 511 -29.37 -23.07 -17.67
C ASN A 511 -29.78 -23.85 -16.41
N LYS A 512 -28.81 -24.12 -15.53
CA LYS A 512 -29.01 -24.71 -14.21
C LYS A 512 -28.57 -23.74 -13.12
N GLU A 513 -29.38 -23.61 -12.09
CA GLU A 513 -29.15 -22.69 -10.95
C GLU A 513 -27.84 -23.00 -10.19
N ASP A 514 -27.50 -24.28 -10.08
CA ASP A 514 -26.28 -24.77 -9.42
C ASP A 514 -25.00 -24.61 -10.26
N PHE A 515 -25.13 -24.10 -11.49
CA PHE A 515 -24.03 -23.99 -12.46
C PHE A 515 -23.29 -25.32 -12.71
N SER A 516 -23.94 -26.47 -12.49
CA SER A 516 -23.33 -27.80 -12.72
C SER A 516 -23.01 -28.09 -14.19
N LYS A 517 -23.50 -27.29 -15.13
CA LYS A 517 -23.21 -27.29 -16.56
C LYS A 517 -23.02 -25.86 -17.06
N GLU A 518 -21.98 -25.21 -16.53
CA GLU A 518 -21.67 -23.84 -16.91
C GLU A 518 -20.89 -23.77 -18.22
N HIS A 519 -21.11 -22.71 -18.96
CA HIS A 519 -20.28 -22.26 -20.05
C HIS A 519 -19.46 -21.04 -19.59
N THR A 520 -18.14 -21.11 -19.68
CA THR A 520 -17.27 -19.98 -19.39
C THR A 520 -17.10 -19.13 -20.64
N PHE A 521 -17.62 -17.90 -20.61
CA PHE A 521 -17.47 -16.92 -21.69
C PHE A 521 -16.02 -16.51 -21.87
N PHE A 522 -15.38 -16.16 -20.76
CA PHE A 522 -13.96 -15.87 -20.69
C PHE A 522 -13.47 -15.83 -19.24
N THR A 523 -12.17 -15.96 -19.08
CA THR A 523 -11.44 -15.69 -17.84
C THR A 523 -10.79 -14.31 -17.98
N HIS A 524 -10.91 -13.46 -16.95
CA HIS A 524 -10.23 -12.18 -16.96
C HIS A 524 -8.74 -12.40 -16.73
N GLU A 525 -7.90 -11.87 -17.61
CA GLU A 525 -6.44 -11.99 -17.52
C GLU A 525 -5.81 -10.64 -17.19
N GLY A 526 -4.92 -10.64 -16.21
CA GLY A 526 -4.07 -9.51 -15.87
C GLY A 526 -4.70 -8.46 -14.95
N ALA A 527 -3.95 -7.39 -14.73
CA ALA A 527 -4.35 -6.25 -13.92
C ALA A 527 -5.27 -5.31 -14.70
N THR A 528 -6.12 -4.60 -13.98
CA THR A 528 -7.07 -3.64 -14.56
C THR A 528 -6.78 -2.22 -14.09
N GLU A 529 -7.15 -1.24 -14.89
CA GLU A 529 -6.98 0.17 -14.56
C GLU A 529 -8.15 0.78 -13.74
N GLY A 530 -8.98 0.02 -13.06
CA GLY A 530 -10.12 0.55 -12.31
C GLY A 530 -11.06 1.44 -13.15
N CYS A 531 -11.26 1.08 -14.40
CA CYS A 531 -12.18 1.70 -15.35
C CYS A 531 -13.14 0.65 -15.91
N TRP A 532 -14.18 1.10 -16.64
CA TRP A 532 -15.03 0.17 -17.35
C TRP A 532 -14.25 -0.64 -18.39
N LEU A 533 -14.34 -1.95 -18.30
CA LEU A 533 -13.83 -2.91 -19.25
C LEU A 533 -14.99 -3.50 -20.05
N GLU A 534 -14.74 -3.82 -21.30
CA GLU A 534 -15.74 -4.42 -22.20
C GLU A 534 -15.14 -5.62 -22.92
N LYS A 535 -15.85 -6.74 -22.88
CA LYS A 535 -15.54 -7.94 -23.66
C LYS A 535 -16.70 -8.24 -24.60
N LYS A 536 -16.47 -8.14 -25.89
CA LYS A 536 -17.37 -8.68 -26.91
C LYS A 536 -17.12 -10.19 -27.03
N LEU A 537 -18.19 -10.95 -27.07
CA LEU A 537 -18.14 -12.41 -27.20
C LEU A 537 -18.37 -12.80 -28.66
N GLU A 538 -17.86 -13.96 -29.04
CA GLU A 538 -18.15 -14.52 -30.36
C GLU A 538 -19.65 -14.84 -30.48
N PRO A 539 -20.27 -14.61 -31.63
CA PRO A 539 -21.67 -14.89 -31.84
C PRO A 539 -22.00 -16.36 -31.53
N SER A 540 -23.01 -16.57 -30.71
CA SER A 540 -23.50 -17.92 -30.34
C SER A 540 -24.99 -17.96 -30.29
N ASN A 541 -25.58 -19.06 -30.72
CA ASN A 541 -27.03 -19.33 -30.60
C ASN A 541 -27.42 -19.88 -29.23
N GLN A 542 -26.45 -20.01 -28.30
CA GLN A 542 -26.72 -20.50 -26.96
C GLN A 542 -27.39 -19.43 -26.11
N THR A 543 -28.38 -19.82 -25.34
CA THR A 543 -29.06 -18.95 -24.38
C THR A 543 -28.89 -19.48 -22.97
N TYR A 544 -28.84 -18.53 -22.02
CA TYR A 544 -28.61 -18.82 -20.62
C TYR A 544 -29.66 -18.13 -19.74
N LYS A 545 -30.12 -18.85 -18.73
CA LYS A 545 -31.02 -18.31 -17.71
C LYS A 545 -30.26 -17.68 -16.54
N TYR A 546 -29.09 -18.24 -16.21
CA TYR A 546 -28.26 -17.80 -15.10
C TYR A 546 -26.92 -17.29 -15.62
N LEU A 547 -26.54 -16.10 -15.18
CA LEU A 547 -25.26 -15.47 -15.53
C LEU A 547 -24.51 -15.15 -14.26
N ARG A 548 -23.19 -15.39 -14.23
CA ARG A 548 -22.40 -15.03 -13.06
C ARG A 548 -20.97 -14.58 -13.40
N TYR A 549 -20.39 -13.83 -12.50
CA TYR A 549 -18.96 -13.68 -12.29
C TYR A 549 -18.58 -14.49 -11.05
N ILE A 550 -17.59 -15.36 -11.15
CA ILE A 550 -17.02 -16.12 -10.06
C ILE A 550 -15.56 -15.71 -9.86
N GLY A 551 -15.25 -15.27 -8.66
CA GLY A 551 -13.87 -14.95 -8.26
C GLY A 551 -13.04 -16.24 -8.16
N TRP A 552 -11.73 -16.11 -8.36
CA TRP A 552 -10.81 -17.20 -8.07
C TRP A 552 -10.53 -17.28 -6.56
N ASN A 553 -10.02 -18.41 -6.09
CA ASN A 553 -9.75 -18.65 -4.67
C ASN A 553 -8.65 -17.69 -4.16
N GLY A 554 -8.95 -16.93 -3.11
CA GLY A 554 -8.11 -15.85 -2.59
C GLY A 554 -8.53 -14.43 -3.01
N SER A 555 -9.56 -14.30 -3.87
CA SER A 555 -9.91 -13.01 -4.48
C SER A 555 -10.98 -12.21 -3.74
N TYR A 556 -11.70 -12.80 -2.78
CA TYR A 556 -12.92 -12.21 -2.20
C TYR A 556 -13.97 -11.82 -3.25
N CYS A 557 -13.81 -12.25 -4.51
CA CYS A 557 -14.68 -11.93 -5.64
C CYS A 557 -14.92 -10.42 -5.83
N ASN A 558 -13.88 -9.59 -5.62
CA ASN A 558 -14.02 -8.13 -5.67
C ASN A 558 -14.36 -7.66 -7.08
N VAL A 559 -15.52 -7.05 -7.22
CA VAL A 559 -16.01 -6.40 -8.45
C VAL A 559 -16.98 -5.28 -8.06
N ASN A 560 -16.98 -4.17 -8.80
CA ASN A 560 -17.89 -3.07 -8.49
C ASN A 560 -19.15 -3.12 -9.33
N GLU A 561 -19.08 -3.31 -10.65
CA GLU A 561 -20.25 -3.36 -11.52
C GLU A 561 -20.10 -4.42 -12.59
N ILE A 562 -21.23 -5.03 -12.98
CA ILE A 562 -21.32 -5.96 -14.11
C ILE A 562 -22.58 -5.66 -14.92
N GLU A 563 -22.44 -5.62 -16.23
CA GLU A 563 -23.53 -5.49 -17.18
C GLU A 563 -23.40 -6.56 -18.27
N PHE A 564 -24.47 -7.33 -18.49
CA PHE A 564 -24.57 -8.29 -19.57
C PHE A 564 -25.47 -7.73 -20.67
N TYR A 565 -25.11 -7.94 -21.94
CA TYR A 565 -25.86 -7.46 -23.10
C TYR A 565 -26.09 -8.60 -24.10
N ASN A 566 -27.28 -8.65 -24.68
CA ASN A 566 -27.61 -9.59 -25.74
C ASN A 566 -27.11 -9.11 -27.12
N SER A 567 -27.32 -9.91 -28.17
CA SER A 567 -26.94 -9.59 -29.55
C SER A 567 -27.68 -8.39 -30.15
N MET A 568 -28.85 -8.02 -29.61
CA MET A 568 -29.59 -6.81 -29.98
C MET A 568 -29.05 -5.55 -29.29
N GLY A 569 -28.07 -5.70 -28.40
CA GLY A 569 -27.47 -4.59 -27.64
C GLY A 569 -28.30 -4.18 -26.40
N GLU A 570 -29.26 -4.96 -26.01
CA GLU A 570 -30.11 -4.69 -24.84
C GLU A 570 -29.41 -5.17 -23.58
N LYS A 571 -29.40 -4.34 -22.52
CA LYS A 571 -28.91 -4.72 -21.20
C LYS A 571 -29.83 -5.78 -20.59
N LEU A 572 -29.23 -6.91 -20.22
CA LEU A 572 -29.97 -8.00 -19.56
C LEU A 572 -30.18 -7.64 -18.08
N VAL A 573 -31.43 -7.76 -17.64
CA VAL A 573 -31.86 -7.46 -16.28
C VAL A 573 -32.51 -8.70 -15.68
N GLY A 574 -32.25 -8.96 -14.41
CA GLY A 574 -32.80 -10.14 -13.73
C GLY A 574 -32.75 -9.99 -12.21
N LYS A 575 -33.15 -11.06 -11.53
CA LYS A 575 -33.04 -11.18 -10.09
C LYS A 575 -31.54 -11.35 -9.74
N VAL A 576 -31.03 -10.54 -8.81
CA VAL A 576 -29.65 -10.67 -8.35
C VAL A 576 -29.51 -11.95 -7.52
N ILE A 577 -28.54 -12.78 -7.88
CA ILE A 577 -28.19 -14.03 -7.23
C ILE A 577 -26.70 -14.06 -6.89
N GLY A 578 -26.29 -14.92 -5.97
CA GLY A 578 -24.88 -15.03 -5.57
C GLY A 578 -24.69 -15.34 -4.10
N THR A 579 -23.43 -15.43 -3.70
CA THR A 579 -23.02 -15.66 -2.31
C THR A 579 -23.18 -14.39 -1.46
N GLN A 580 -23.07 -14.55 -0.16
CA GLN A 580 -23.14 -13.42 0.76
C GLN A 580 -21.86 -12.59 0.71
N GLY A 581 -22.02 -11.28 0.71
CA GLY A 581 -20.95 -10.30 0.87
C GLY A 581 -20.88 -9.75 2.30
N THR A 582 -19.91 -8.87 2.54
CA THR A 582 -19.78 -8.12 3.80
C THR A 582 -20.84 -7.00 3.88
N ASP A 583 -21.10 -6.45 5.08
CA ASP A 583 -22.26 -5.57 5.38
C ASP A 583 -22.60 -4.47 4.37
N LYS A 584 -21.59 -3.85 3.75
CA LYS A 584 -21.76 -2.75 2.79
C LYS A 584 -21.41 -3.13 1.36
N HIS A 585 -21.01 -4.38 1.14
CA HIS A 585 -20.50 -4.86 -0.14
C HIS A 585 -21.22 -6.14 -0.55
N THR A 586 -22.54 -6.02 -0.69
CA THR A 586 -23.42 -7.13 -1.00
C THR A 586 -23.48 -7.42 -2.50
N LYS A 587 -24.07 -8.54 -2.92
CA LYS A 587 -24.21 -8.88 -4.33
C LYS A 587 -25.08 -7.89 -5.11
N GLU A 588 -26.02 -7.23 -4.45
CA GLU A 588 -26.91 -6.23 -5.03
C GLU A 588 -26.14 -4.99 -5.51
N THR A 589 -25.07 -4.63 -4.81
CA THR A 589 -24.22 -3.47 -5.14
C THR A 589 -23.40 -3.64 -6.42
N VAL A 590 -23.43 -4.81 -7.06
CA VAL A 590 -22.76 -5.05 -8.35
C VAL A 590 -23.63 -4.69 -9.54
N PHE A 591 -24.93 -4.44 -9.31
CA PHE A 591 -25.92 -4.19 -10.35
C PHE A 591 -26.76 -2.93 -10.07
N ASP A 592 -26.30 -2.06 -9.15
CA ASP A 592 -27.03 -0.85 -8.73
C ASP A 592 -26.69 0.39 -9.60
N GLY A 593 -25.67 0.30 -10.45
CA GLY A 593 -25.23 1.37 -11.33
C GLY A 593 -24.31 2.38 -10.67
N ASP A 594 -23.92 2.18 -9.40
CA ASP A 594 -22.96 3.01 -8.71
C ASP A 594 -21.58 2.37 -8.74
N VAL A 595 -20.68 2.88 -9.59
CA VAL A 595 -19.32 2.36 -9.76
C VAL A 595 -18.44 2.46 -8.50
N LEU A 596 -18.89 3.11 -7.44
CA LEU A 596 -18.16 3.23 -6.17
C LEU A 596 -18.61 2.21 -5.13
N THR A 597 -19.74 1.55 -5.35
CA THR A 597 -20.17 0.39 -4.57
C THR A 597 -19.62 -0.89 -5.20
N GLY A 598 -19.78 -2.03 -4.56
CA GLY A 598 -19.34 -3.29 -5.13
C GLY A 598 -19.29 -4.42 -4.14
N PHE A 599 -19.06 -5.62 -4.63
CA PHE A 599 -19.06 -6.86 -3.86
C PHE A 599 -17.71 -7.11 -3.18
N ASN A 600 -17.78 -7.65 -1.97
CA ASN A 600 -16.65 -8.20 -1.24
C ASN A 600 -17.13 -9.43 -0.46
N GLY A 601 -16.66 -10.61 -0.83
CA GLY A 601 -17.01 -11.85 -0.14
C GLY A 601 -16.59 -11.84 1.34
N ILE A 602 -17.30 -12.58 2.16
CA ILE A 602 -17.02 -12.72 3.60
C ILE A 602 -15.74 -13.52 3.88
N SER A 603 -15.27 -14.27 2.89
CA SER A 603 -14.04 -15.09 2.92
C SER A 603 -13.29 -14.98 1.58
N PRO A 604 -12.02 -15.38 1.51
CA PRO A 604 -11.25 -15.29 0.27
C PRO A 604 -11.78 -16.14 -0.88
N ASP A 605 -12.50 -17.23 -0.59
CA ASP A 605 -12.80 -18.29 -1.56
C ASP A 605 -14.29 -18.53 -1.78
N GLY A 606 -14.64 -19.09 -2.95
CA GLY A 606 -15.96 -19.64 -3.24
C GLY A 606 -17.05 -18.61 -3.52
N HIS A 607 -16.71 -17.34 -3.69
CA HIS A 607 -17.69 -16.28 -3.90
C HIS A 607 -17.96 -16.01 -5.37
N TRP A 608 -19.23 -15.69 -5.65
CA TRP A 608 -19.71 -15.31 -6.96
C TRP A 608 -20.94 -14.40 -6.87
N VAL A 609 -21.18 -13.62 -7.92
CA VAL A 609 -22.34 -12.73 -8.08
C VAL A 609 -22.90 -12.84 -9.48
N GLY A 610 -24.20 -12.68 -9.64
CA GLY A 610 -24.82 -12.86 -10.95
C GLY A 610 -26.29 -12.49 -11.03
N LEU A 611 -26.90 -12.88 -12.13
CA LEU A 611 -28.31 -12.62 -12.44
C LEU A 611 -29.06 -13.92 -12.82
N GLU A 612 -30.25 -14.08 -12.30
CA GLU A 612 -31.25 -14.98 -12.84
C GLU A 612 -32.16 -14.18 -13.78
N LEU A 613 -32.08 -14.47 -15.08
CA LEU A 613 -32.88 -13.78 -16.08
C LEU A 613 -34.33 -14.27 -16.05
N PRO A 614 -35.33 -13.43 -16.38
CA PRO A 614 -36.76 -13.85 -16.50
C PRO A 614 -36.95 -14.96 -17.54
N LYS A 615 -36.24 -14.87 -18.65
CA LYS A 615 -36.17 -15.87 -19.73
C LYS A 615 -34.71 -16.07 -20.16
N PRO A 616 -34.34 -17.26 -20.65
CA PRO A 616 -33.01 -17.47 -21.22
C PRO A 616 -32.72 -16.46 -22.34
N SER A 617 -31.54 -15.89 -22.38
CA SER A 617 -31.07 -14.96 -23.40
C SER A 617 -29.65 -15.31 -23.84
N ASP A 618 -29.31 -14.97 -25.07
CA ASP A 618 -27.93 -14.95 -25.52
C ASP A 618 -27.13 -13.83 -24.82
N VAL A 619 -25.84 -13.97 -24.78
CA VAL A 619 -24.92 -12.96 -24.25
C VAL A 619 -23.88 -12.65 -25.33
N ALA A 620 -23.89 -11.42 -25.82
CA ALA A 620 -22.98 -10.98 -26.88
C ALA A 620 -21.89 -10.04 -26.36
N LYS A 621 -22.11 -9.40 -25.20
CA LYS A 621 -21.17 -8.46 -24.63
C LYS A 621 -21.29 -8.42 -23.11
N ILE A 622 -20.16 -8.32 -22.45
CA ILE A 622 -20.06 -8.13 -21.00
C ILE A 622 -19.25 -6.87 -20.72
N ARG A 623 -19.82 -5.95 -19.93
CA ARG A 623 -19.10 -4.82 -19.36
C ARG A 623 -18.96 -5.03 -17.87
N TYR A 624 -17.83 -4.64 -17.33
CA TYR A 624 -17.58 -4.79 -15.90
C TYR A 624 -16.62 -3.73 -15.40
N MET A 625 -16.77 -3.38 -14.14
CA MET A 625 -15.96 -2.40 -13.44
C MET A 625 -15.23 -3.10 -12.28
N PRO A 626 -13.92 -3.21 -12.32
CA PRO A 626 -13.13 -3.61 -11.17
C PRO A 626 -13.28 -2.65 -10.00
N ARG A 627 -12.79 -3.01 -8.82
CA ARG A 627 -12.64 -2.07 -7.72
C ARG A 627 -11.88 -0.84 -8.20
N ASN A 628 -12.40 0.34 -7.91
CA ASN A 628 -11.83 1.59 -8.37
C ASN A 628 -11.93 2.68 -7.28
N ASP A 629 -11.25 3.79 -7.53
CA ASP A 629 -11.20 4.95 -6.65
C ASP A 629 -12.14 6.10 -7.11
N GLY A 630 -12.94 5.88 -8.14
CA GLY A 630 -13.87 6.88 -8.70
C GLY A 630 -13.19 8.02 -9.46
N ASN A 631 -11.90 7.89 -9.77
CA ASN A 631 -11.11 8.97 -10.38
C ASN A 631 -10.85 8.76 -11.87
N SER A 632 -11.34 7.67 -12.46
CA SER A 632 -11.33 7.46 -13.91
C SER A 632 -12.37 8.35 -14.60
N VAL A 633 -12.13 8.63 -15.88
CA VAL A 633 -13.11 9.34 -16.72
C VAL A 633 -14.38 8.49 -16.82
N ALA A 634 -15.53 9.08 -16.45
CA ALA A 634 -16.83 8.43 -16.47
C ALA A 634 -17.67 8.95 -17.63
N VAL A 635 -18.28 8.03 -18.38
CA VAL A 635 -19.18 8.36 -19.51
C VAL A 635 -20.37 9.17 -18.99
N GLY A 636 -20.68 10.27 -19.68
CA GLY A 636 -21.77 11.17 -19.33
C GLY A 636 -21.34 12.38 -18.46
N ASP A 637 -20.21 12.30 -17.77
CA ASP A 637 -19.72 13.38 -16.91
C ASP A 637 -19.09 14.53 -17.72
N LYS A 638 -19.17 15.75 -17.15
CA LYS A 638 -18.66 16.97 -17.78
C LYS A 638 -17.31 17.34 -17.18
N TYR A 639 -16.30 17.43 -18.01
CA TYR A 639 -14.92 17.73 -17.62
C TYR A 639 -14.47 19.08 -18.11
N GLN A 640 -13.65 19.73 -17.28
CA GLN A 640 -12.97 20.99 -17.58
C GLN A 640 -11.46 20.75 -17.50
N LEU A 641 -10.77 21.00 -18.61
CA LEU A 641 -9.31 21.03 -18.63
C LEU A 641 -8.81 22.43 -18.37
N LEU A 642 -7.98 22.58 -17.34
CA LEU A 642 -7.30 23.82 -17.01
C LEU A 642 -5.80 23.69 -17.23
N MET A 643 -5.14 24.82 -17.45
CA MET A 643 -3.69 24.94 -17.48
C MET A 643 -3.25 26.11 -16.60
N TYR A 644 -2.17 25.91 -15.86
CA TYR A 644 -1.55 26.99 -15.08
C TYR A 644 -0.75 27.91 -16.00
N ASP A 645 -1.05 29.22 -15.96
CA ASP A 645 -0.42 30.24 -16.81
C ASP A 645 -0.40 31.60 -16.10
N ASN A 646 0.79 32.17 -15.92
CA ASN A 646 0.98 33.47 -15.30
C ASN A 646 0.24 33.64 -13.96
N GLY A 647 0.47 32.73 -13.03
CA GLY A 647 -0.09 32.79 -11.68
C GLY A 647 -1.55 32.36 -11.54
N LYS A 648 -2.21 31.91 -12.61
CA LYS A 648 -3.65 31.59 -12.60
C LYS A 648 -3.96 30.30 -13.39
N TRP A 649 -4.99 29.61 -12.96
CA TRP A 649 -5.58 28.52 -13.71
C TRP A 649 -6.51 29.06 -14.80
N LYS A 650 -6.21 28.73 -16.06
CA LYS A 650 -7.00 29.13 -17.23
C LYS A 650 -7.68 27.91 -17.86
N THR A 651 -8.96 28.02 -18.13
CA THR A 651 -9.70 26.98 -18.86
C THR A 651 -9.22 26.88 -20.29
N LEU A 652 -8.78 25.70 -20.69
CA LEU A 652 -8.43 25.41 -22.08
C LEU A 652 -9.60 24.83 -22.86
N ALA A 653 -10.36 23.91 -22.27
CA ALA A 653 -11.45 23.24 -22.95
C ALA A 653 -12.46 22.62 -21.97
N TRP A 654 -13.65 22.36 -22.50
CA TRP A 654 -14.69 21.58 -21.87
C TRP A 654 -14.99 20.36 -22.72
N ARG A 655 -15.30 19.21 -22.08
CA ARG A 655 -15.75 17.99 -22.75
C ARG A 655 -16.79 17.27 -21.88
N ARG A 656 -17.82 16.69 -22.53
CA ARG A 656 -18.62 15.63 -21.95
C ARG A 656 -18.02 14.31 -22.40
N ALA A 657 -17.77 13.41 -21.47
CA ALA A 657 -17.20 12.12 -21.81
C ALA A 657 -18.26 11.23 -22.47
N ASN A 658 -17.94 10.71 -23.63
CA ASN A 658 -18.73 9.70 -24.36
C ASN A 658 -17.98 8.34 -24.40
N ASP A 659 -16.81 8.28 -23.80
CA ASP A 659 -15.96 7.11 -23.63
C ASP A 659 -15.17 7.26 -22.33
N ASN A 660 -14.44 6.22 -21.90
CA ASN A 660 -13.54 6.23 -20.74
C ASN A 660 -12.28 7.07 -20.94
N ARG A 661 -12.18 7.76 -22.06
CA ARG A 661 -11.06 8.60 -22.44
C ARG A 661 -11.54 9.95 -22.99
N LEU A 662 -10.86 11.01 -22.55
CA LEU A 662 -11.06 12.36 -23.08
C LEU A 662 -9.88 12.70 -24.01
N VAL A 663 -10.20 13.15 -25.21
CA VAL A 663 -9.21 13.59 -26.19
C VAL A 663 -9.29 15.11 -26.36
N PHE A 664 -8.22 15.82 -26.00
CA PHE A 664 -8.07 17.26 -26.20
C PHE A 664 -7.00 17.53 -27.22
N LYS A 665 -7.40 17.95 -28.43
CA LYS A 665 -6.50 18.28 -29.53
C LYS A 665 -6.00 19.72 -29.45
N ASN A 666 -4.82 19.98 -30.01
CA ASN A 666 -4.22 21.31 -30.12
C ASN A 666 -3.96 22.03 -28.78
N MET A 667 -3.67 21.27 -27.72
CA MET A 667 -3.30 21.83 -26.42
C MET A 667 -1.84 22.31 -26.42
N PRO A 668 -1.52 23.40 -25.68
CA PRO A 668 -0.14 23.84 -25.51
C PRO A 668 0.74 22.71 -24.93
N ALA A 669 2.00 22.60 -25.32
CA ALA A 669 2.89 21.57 -24.79
C ALA A 669 3.69 22.06 -23.57
N GLY A 670 4.14 21.12 -22.72
CA GLY A 670 5.01 21.40 -21.57
C GLY A 670 4.33 22.13 -20.40
N GLY A 671 3.02 22.32 -20.46
CA GLY A 671 2.26 23.02 -19.41
C GLY A 671 1.96 22.15 -18.19
N LEU A 672 1.57 22.81 -17.12
CA LEU A 672 0.98 22.18 -15.94
C LEU A 672 -0.54 22.21 -16.08
N TYR A 673 -1.17 21.03 -16.00
CA TYR A 673 -2.60 20.87 -16.25
C TYR A 673 -3.33 20.39 -15.00
N LEU A 674 -4.66 20.61 -15.01
CA LEU A 674 -5.61 20.10 -14.04
C LEU A 674 -6.89 19.68 -14.77
N LEU A 675 -7.31 18.44 -14.62
CA LEU A 675 -8.59 17.95 -15.13
C LEU A 675 -9.61 17.93 -13.99
N LYS A 676 -10.70 18.70 -14.14
CA LYS A 676 -11.80 18.76 -13.17
C LYS A 676 -13.02 18.04 -13.70
N ASP A 677 -13.59 17.15 -12.88
CA ASP A 677 -14.92 16.62 -13.11
C ASP A 677 -15.94 17.56 -12.47
N ARG A 678 -16.78 18.17 -13.29
CA ARG A 678 -17.82 19.12 -12.87
C ARG A 678 -19.17 18.49 -12.57
N THR A 679 -19.28 17.16 -12.71
CA THR A 679 -20.49 16.39 -12.39
C THR A 679 -20.39 15.78 -11.01
N LYS A 680 -19.29 15.10 -10.67
CA LYS A 680 -19.15 14.31 -9.45
C LYS A 680 -17.80 14.51 -8.72
N GLY A 681 -16.88 15.28 -9.28
CA GLY A 681 -15.49 15.34 -8.84
C GLY A 681 -15.28 15.90 -7.44
N LYS A 682 -14.45 15.20 -6.65
CA LYS A 682 -13.93 15.68 -5.37
C LYS A 682 -12.40 15.63 -5.32
N GLU A 683 -11.79 14.61 -5.89
CA GLU A 683 -10.35 14.45 -5.95
C GLU A 683 -9.85 14.84 -7.32
N GLU A 684 -8.90 15.77 -7.36
CA GLU A 684 -8.29 16.28 -8.58
C GLU A 684 -6.82 16.54 -8.31
N ARG A 685 -5.95 16.20 -9.28
CA ARG A 685 -4.51 16.40 -9.11
C ARG A 685 -3.90 17.06 -10.34
N ILE A 686 -2.90 17.90 -10.11
CA ILE A 686 -2.13 18.53 -11.16
C ILE A 686 -1.20 17.52 -11.83
N PHE A 687 -0.98 17.68 -13.13
CA PHE A 687 -0.12 16.82 -13.92
C PHE A 687 0.58 17.58 -15.06
N THR A 688 1.71 17.05 -15.47
CA THR A 688 2.30 17.35 -16.76
C THR A 688 1.96 16.22 -17.74
N TYR A 689 2.03 16.49 -19.05
CA TYR A 689 1.79 15.47 -20.06
C TYR A 689 3.08 15.21 -20.84
N GLU A 690 3.66 14.05 -20.61
CA GLU A 690 5.00 13.69 -21.07
C GLU A 690 4.96 12.32 -21.76
N ASN A 691 5.56 12.19 -22.93
CA ASN A 691 5.62 10.95 -23.71
C ASN A 691 4.26 10.26 -23.96
N GLY A 692 3.19 11.04 -24.05
CA GLY A 692 1.84 10.49 -24.27
C GLY A 692 1.07 10.12 -23.00
N GLU A 693 1.60 10.40 -21.81
CA GLU A 693 1.03 10.01 -20.51
C GLU A 693 0.90 11.19 -19.53
N GLN A 694 0.00 11.04 -18.56
CA GLN A 694 -0.17 11.94 -17.43
C GLN A 694 0.89 11.64 -16.35
N VAL A 695 1.76 12.61 -16.08
CA VAL A 695 2.74 12.54 -14.99
C VAL A 695 2.22 13.40 -13.84
N TRP A 696 1.91 12.77 -12.72
CA TRP A 696 1.25 13.38 -11.57
C TRP A 696 2.22 14.01 -10.58
N TRP A 697 1.81 15.16 -10.02
CA TRP A 697 2.63 15.93 -9.09
C TRP A 697 1.89 16.28 -7.80
#